data_5e3c2821cf85dfb06eda49c76d17fac7
#
_entry.id   5e3c2821cf85dfb06eda49c76d17fac7
#
_cell.length_a   1.000
_cell.length_b   1.000
_cell.length_c   1.000
_cell.angle_alpha   90.00
_cell.angle_beta   90.00
_cell.angle_gamma   90.00
#
_symmetry.space_group_name_H-M   'P 1'
#
loop_
_entity.id
_entity.type
_entity.pdbx_description
1 polymer ?
#
loop_
_entity_poly.entity_id
_entity_poly.type
_entity_poly.pdbx_seq_one_letter_code
_entity_poly.pdbx_strand_id
1 'polypeptide(L)'
;MKFKILLAAFFISLLGFSSSVYAENDPVANPKAQVVSGNARFTVLTDRLIRMEWSENGKFEDNATLAIINRNLPVPAFTSAKSGDGVQIRTSAVTLNYSGGGKFDKENLSVSFKLNGKTVTWYPGKEDTGNLMGTARTLDGCMGPDKINNNDPMELGIISRDGWAIVDESTRHIFVKDDSDWGEWVQAREEGEVQDLYIFAYGHDYTDALADFTKVAGKIPLPPKYVFGYWWSRYKAYSADELIALGKEFRNRNIPMDVMIIDMDWHETWQSSARRQRRDEFGQSIGWTGYSWNRDLFPDTKGFLAELHDMGFKTALNLHPASGIGVREDCYEDFVADYISRTDDYDGPEGYIYKGGEKITETMTAVKGYRANVPFRMSQQEWADAYFNSVIHPLEVEGVDFWWLDWQQWKLSKYVENLSNTFWLNYTFFNDKVRRNRGVAPAESERPMTYHRWGGLGSHRYQLGFSGDTHILWEVLGYLPYFTATASNVGYGYWGHDLGGHMQRGQIPTDPQLYTRWLQYGVFSPLFKTHCTSSEIIERRIWTFDDHYEYMKDAFELRYALTPYIYDAARQTYDTGVSLCRPMYYSHPEKQEAYDYKEQYMFGDNILVATVCQPVDTLTATAKRDVWFPSGNDWYDMAHLQMIKGGSKKTLEYTIAENCWFVKAGAILTLAQEGIQSLQEKTNALRIYIAPGTGKSTYRHYEDDGVSQAYETDFAVTEITKNSGASGCTVTIGARQGSYKGIDPQRDLTIVLGGLGRKPASAKMGAENLEITYDQKTKEASVKLPLLQADSQVSVVIRY
;
A
#
# COMPACT_ATOMS: atom_id res chain seq x y z
N MET A 1 -41.11 1.43 55.21
CA MET A 1 -40.78 0.47 54.12
C MET A 1 -39.48 0.97 53.47
N LYS A 2 -38.37 0.40 53.88
CA LYS A 2 -37.03 0.79 53.38
C LYS A 2 -36.57 -0.22 52.33
N PHE A 3 -36.40 0.20 51.08
CA PHE A 3 -35.77 -0.61 50.05
C PHE A 3 -34.23 -0.46 50.18
N LYS A 4 -33.56 -1.59 50.42
CA LYS A 4 -32.11 -1.72 50.35
C LYS A 4 -31.74 -2.09 48.90
N ILE A 5 -30.95 -1.24 48.23
CA ILE A 5 -30.30 -1.54 46.97
C ILE A 5 -28.96 -2.21 47.30
N LEU A 6 -28.81 -3.45 46.91
CA LEU A 6 -27.53 -4.20 46.94
C LEU A 6 -26.71 -3.83 45.69
N LEU A 7 -25.60 -3.17 45.92
CA LEU A 7 -24.55 -3.03 44.87
C LEU A 7 -23.71 -4.31 44.88
N ALA A 8 -23.83 -5.11 43.81
CA ALA A 8 -22.91 -6.20 43.56
C ALA A 8 -21.72 -5.62 42.74
N ALA A 9 -20.58 -5.51 43.39
CA ALA A 9 -19.32 -5.19 42.73
C ALA A 9 -18.82 -6.43 41.99
N PHE A 10 -18.83 -6.40 40.66
CA PHE A 10 -18.15 -7.38 39.83
C PHE A 10 -16.66 -6.98 39.77
N PHE A 11 -15.83 -7.70 40.49
CA PHE A 11 -14.38 -7.70 40.24
C PHE A 11 -14.13 -8.51 38.98
N ILE A 12 -13.90 -7.85 37.84
CA ILE A 12 -13.29 -8.45 36.68
C ILE A 12 -11.80 -8.43 36.95
N SER A 13 -11.22 -9.59 37.19
CA SER A 13 -9.79 -9.81 37.17
C SER A 13 -9.31 -9.62 35.72
N LEU A 14 -8.67 -8.51 35.42
CA LEU A 14 -7.85 -8.37 34.24
C LEU A 14 -6.65 -9.32 34.35
N LEU A 15 -6.77 -10.53 33.83
CA LEU A 15 -5.66 -11.29 33.33
C LEU A 15 -5.28 -10.60 32.00
N GLY A 16 -4.19 -9.85 32.03
CA GLY A 16 -3.63 -9.26 30.85
C GLY A 16 -3.11 -10.34 29.90
N PHE A 17 -3.94 -10.73 28.95
CA PHE A 17 -3.44 -11.30 27.72
C PHE A 17 -2.92 -10.13 26.90
N SER A 18 -1.60 -10.03 26.76
CA SER A 18 -0.99 -9.26 25.68
C SER A 18 -1.35 -9.97 24.38
N SER A 19 -2.49 -9.62 23.79
CA SER A 19 -2.80 -10.01 22.43
C SER A 19 -1.74 -9.40 21.53
N SER A 20 -1.01 -10.24 20.79
CA SER A 20 -0.15 -9.75 19.71
C SER A 20 -1.00 -8.91 18.77
N VAL A 21 -0.51 -7.75 18.38
CA VAL A 21 -1.19 -6.80 17.49
C VAL A 21 -1.52 -7.44 16.13
N TYR A 22 -0.74 -8.44 15.70
CA TYR A 22 -1.05 -9.28 14.56
C TYR A 22 -1.76 -10.54 15.06
N ALA A 23 -3.06 -10.63 14.76
CA ALA A 23 -3.83 -11.82 15.05
C ALA A 23 -3.21 -13.01 14.30
N GLU A 24 -3.04 -14.14 15.00
CA GLU A 24 -2.70 -15.40 14.34
C GLU A 24 -3.72 -15.72 13.24
N ASN A 25 -3.26 -16.40 12.18
CA ASN A 25 -4.16 -16.92 11.16
C ASN A 25 -5.22 -17.81 11.81
N ASP A 26 -6.49 -17.62 11.44
CA ASP A 26 -7.62 -18.42 11.93
C ASP A 26 -8.32 -19.12 10.75
N PRO A 27 -7.64 -20.13 10.15
CA PRO A 27 -8.06 -20.73 8.89
C PRO A 27 -9.17 -21.77 9.04
N VAL A 28 -9.43 -22.26 10.23
CA VAL A 28 -10.44 -23.31 10.46
C VAL A 28 -11.83 -22.70 10.56
N ALA A 29 -12.64 -22.92 9.55
CA ALA A 29 -14.00 -22.39 9.52
C ALA A 29 -14.91 -22.98 10.60
N ASN A 30 -15.86 -22.17 11.11
CA ASN A 30 -16.87 -22.67 12.03
C ASN A 30 -17.61 -23.87 11.42
N PRO A 31 -17.70 -25.04 12.12
CA PRO A 31 -18.37 -26.22 11.57
C PRO A 31 -19.82 -25.98 11.16
N LYS A 32 -20.51 -24.99 11.77
CA LYS A 32 -21.90 -24.66 11.40
C LYS A 32 -22.01 -23.94 10.07
N ALA A 33 -20.91 -23.40 9.55
CA ALA A 33 -20.83 -22.79 8.23
C ALA A 33 -20.53 -23.81 7.13
N GLN A 34 -20.21 -25.07 7.49
CA GLN A 34 -19.78 -26.10 6.57
C GLN A 34 -20.91 -27.05 6.21
N VAL A 35 -20.98 -27.43 4.94
CA VAL A 35 -21.89 -28.43 4.40
C VAL A 35 -21.09 -29.43 3.59
N VAL A 36 -21.10 -30.69 3.99
CA VAL A 36 -20.37 -31.80 3.31
C VAL A 36 -21.33 -32.64 2.50
N SER A 37 -20.96 -32.97 1.27
CA SER A 37 -21.70 -33.88 0.38
C SER A 37 -20.72 -34.76 -0.39
N GLY A 38 -20.55 -36.01 0.05
CA GLY A 38 -19.52 -36.89 -0.50
C GLY A 38 -18.12 -36.32 -0.36
N ASN A 39 -17.40 -36.22 -1.45
CA ASN A 39 -16.06 -35.66 -1.55
C ASN A 39 -16.04 -34.12 -1.75
N ALA A 40 -17.17 -33.45 -1.58
CA ALA A 40 -17.27 -31.99 -1.67
C ALA A 40 -17.58 -31.40 -0.29
N ARG A 41 -16.96 -30.24 0.00
CA ARG A 41 -17.24 -29.41 1.16
C ARG A 41 -17.55 -27.99 0.68
N PHE A 42 -18.61 -27.39 1.22
CA PHE A 42 -19.00 -26.01 0.96
C PHE A 42 -18.96 -25.24 2.27
N THR A 43 -18.22 -24.13 2.32
CA THR A 43 -18.12 -23.27 3.50
C THR A 43 -18.74 -21.93 3.19
N VAL A 44 -19.85 -21.59 3.86
CA VAL A 44 -20.55 -20.31 3.68
C VAL A 44 -19.89 -19.27 4.59
N LEU A 45 -19.00 -18.45 4.02
CA LEU A 45 -18.21 -17.46 4.76
C LEU A 45 -19.00 -16.16 5.00
N THR A 46 -19.73 -15.70 3.96
CA THR A 46 -20.73 -14.63 4.07
C THR A 46 -21.95 -15.02 3.24
N ASP A 47 -22.96 -14.16 3.15
CA ASP A 47 -24.11 -14.43 2.29
C ASP A 47 -23.77 -14.37 0.78
N ARG A 48 -22.58 -13.90 0.41
CA ARG A 48 -22.11 -13.70 -0.98
C ARG A 48 -20.75 -14.34 -1.27
N LEU A 49 -20.04 -14.84 -0.25
CA LEU A 49 -18.72 -15.50 -0.35
C LEU A 49 -18.82 -16.94 0.13
N ILE A 50 -18.60 -17.88 -0.78
CA ILE A 50 -18.63 -19.32 -0.49
C ILE A 50 -17.34 -19.96 -0.96
N ARG A 51 -16.69 -20.75 -0.09
CA ARG A 51 -15.63 -21.68 -0.46
C ARG A 51 -16.25 -22.99 -0.92
N MET A 52 -15.75 -23.56 -2.00
CA MET A 52 -16.19 -24.79 -2.63
C MET A 52 -14.97 -25.68 -2.81
N GLU A 53 -14.93 -26.78 -2.10
CA GLU A 53 -13.81 -27.73 -2.13
C GLU A 53 -14.29 -29.07 -2.64
N TRP A 54 -13.48 -29.69 -3.49
CA TRP A 54 -13.60 -31.10 -3.84
C TRP A 54 -12.23 -31.76 -3.74
N SER A 55 -12.19 -32.98 -3.18
CA SER A 55 -10.97 -33.74 -3.00
C SER A 55 -11.21 -35.19 -3.33
N GLU A 56 -10.36 -35.77 -4.18
CA GLU A 56 -10.48 -37.17 -4.61
C GLU A 56 -10.53 -38.16 -3.43
N ASN A 57 -9.77 -37.90 -2.38
CA ASN A 57 -9.68 -38.74 -1.18
C ASN A 57 -10.61 -38.30 -0.03
N GLY A 58 -11.41 -37.26 -0.23
CA GLY A 58 -12.32 -36.68 0.79
C GLY A 58 -11.62 -35.94 1.93
N LYS A 59 -10.33 -35.67 1.82
CA LYS A 59 -9.62 -34.82 2.78
C LYS A 59 -9.68 -33.36 2.31
N PHE A 60 -10.03 -32.48 3.21
CA PHE A 60 -10.16 -31.03 2.93
C PHE A 60 -9.05 -30.25 3.62
N GLU A 61 -8.65 -29.14 3.03
CA GLU A 61 -7.56 -28.30 3.54
C GLU A 61 -8.07 -27.26 4.55
N ASP A 62 -7.62 -27.36 5.78
CA ASP A 62 -7.97 -26.43 6.86
C ASP A 62 -6.83 -25.47 7.22
N ASN A 63 -5.62 -25.63 6.68
CA ASN A 63 -4.54 -24.67 6.85
C ASN A 63 -4.82 -23.36 6.09
N ALA A 64 -4.23 -22.29 6.55
CA ALA A 64 -4.20 -21.03 5.79
C ALA A 64 -3.46 -21.24 4.47
N THR A 65 -3.84 -20.49 3.44
CA THR A 65 -3.10 -20.41 2.18
C THR A 65 -2.36 -19.07 2.08
N LEU A 66 -1.49 -18.91 1.10
CA LEU A 66 -0.82 -17.62 0.89
C LEU A 66 -1.80 -16.46 0.66
N ALA A 67 -3.00 -16.71 0.16
CA ALA A 67 -4.01 -15.66 -0.05
C ALA A 67 -5.06 -15.59 1.05
N ILE A 68 -5.60 -16.74 1.49
CA ILE A 68 -6.73 -16.81 2.42
C ILE A 68 -6.26 -17.36 3.76
N ILE A 69 -6.27 -16.50 4.78
CA ILE A 69 -5.70 -16.82 6.10
C ILE A 69 -6.74 -16.97 7.20
N ASN A 70 -7.97 -16.47 7.00
CA ASN A 70 -9.04 -16.52 7.99
C ASN A 70 -10.31 -17.08 7.38
N ARG A 71 -10.90 -18.08 8.04
CA ARG A 71 -12.19 -18.66 7.66
C ARG A 71 -13.15 -18.78 8.84
N ASN A 72 -12.68 -18.52 10.07
CA ASN A 72 -13.51 -18.53 11.27
C ASN A 72 -14.28 -17.21 11.39
N LEU A 73 -15.26 -17.02 10.51
CA LEU A 73 -16.14 -15.86 10.50
C LEU A 73 -17.45 -16.15 11.23
N PRO A 74 -18.20 -15.11 11.66
CA PRO A 74 -19.57 -15.26 12.12
C PRO A 74 -20.42 -16.00 11.08
N VAL A 75 -21.11 -17.06 11.48
CA VAL A 75 -21.89 -17.89 10.58
C VAL A 75 -23.07 -17.10 10.02
N PRO A 76 -23.18 -16.88 8.70
CA PRO A 76 -24.30 -16.17 8.11
C PRO A 76 -25.57 -17.04 8.15
N ALA A 77 -26.72 -16.41 7.99
CA ALA A 77 -27.97 -17.13 7.86
C ALA A 77 -28.05 -17.83 6.49
N PHE A 78 -28.17 -19.15 6.47
CA PHE A 78 -28.38 -19.93 5.24
C PHE A 78 -29.18 -21.19 5.52
N THR A 79 -29.66 -21.82 4.46
CA THR A 79 -30.32 -23.13 4.50
C THR A 79 -29.57 -24.11 3.60
N SER A 80 -29.50 -25.36 3.99
CA SER A 80 -29.01 -26.46 3.16
C SER A 80 -30.07 -27.55 3.05
N ALA A 81 -30.26 -28.06 1.85
CA ALA A 81 -31.20 -29.14 1.58
C ALA A 81 -30.54 -30.17 0.67
N LYS A 82 -30.74 -31.47 0.97
CA LYS A 82 -30.28 -32.56 0.12
C LYS A 82 -31.01 -32.49 -1.23
N SER A 83 -30.30 -32.67 -2.33
CA SER A 83 -30.78 -32.62 -3.71
C SER A 83 -30.22 -33.81 -4.50
N GLY A 84 -30.92 -34.94 -4.54
CA GLY A 84 -30.37 -36.17 -5.09
C GLY A 84 -29.16 -36.66 -4.26
N ASP A 85 -28.02 -36.87 -4.94
CA ASP A 85 -26.73 -37.21 -4.33
C ASP A 85 -25.93 -35.97 -3.90
N GLY A 86 -26.45 -34.77 -4.20
CA GLY A 86 -25.81 -33.50 -3.91
C GLY A 86 -26.53 -32.65 -2.87
N VAL A 87 -26.31 -31.36 -2.92
CA VAL A 87 -26.84 -30.37 -1.97
C VAL A 87 -27.19 -29.06 -2.65
N GLN A 88 -28.25 -28.42 -2.19
CA GLN A 88 -28.59 -27.03 -2.48
C GLN A 88 -28.33 -26.18 -1.23
N ILE A 89 -27.58 -25.09 -1.36
CA ILE A 89 -27.33 -24.12 -0.31
C ILE A 89 -27.93 -22.78 -0.74
N ARG A 90 -28.67 -22.15 0.17
CA ARG A 90 -29.27 -20.83 -0.08
C ARG A 90 -28.94 -19.87 1.04
N THR A 91 -28.39 -18.72 0.69
CA THR A 91 -28.25 -17.54 1.54
C THR A 91 -29.31 -16.50 1.18
N SER A 92 -29.22 -15.30 1.75
CA SER A 92 -30.05 -14.16 1.33
C SER A 92 -29.71 -13.69 -0.11
N ALA A 93 -28.49 -13.91 -0.58
CA ALA A 93 -27.96 -13.37 -1.84
C ALA A 93 -27.75 -14.42 -2.93
N VAL A 94 -27.32 -15.64 -2.60
CA VAL A 94 -26.96 -16.66 -3.60
C VAL A 94 -27.66 -17.99 -3.38
N THR A 95 -27.76 -18.75 -4.48
CA THR A 95 -28.16 -20.16 -4.46
C THR A 95 -27.07 -20.99 -5.12
N LEU A 96 -26.45 -21.89 -4.37
CA LEU A 96 -25.51 -22.88 -4.85
C LEU A 96 -26.22 -24.21 -5.03
N ASN A 97 -26.00 -24.86 -6.17
CA ASN A 97 -26.49 -26.21 -6.46
C ASN A 97 -25.31 -27.12 -6.83
N TYR A 98 -25.17 -28.20 -6.12
CA TYR A 98 -24.26 -29.29 -6.45
C TYR A 98 -25.06 -30.59 -6.56
N SER A 99 -24.99 -31.25 -7.70
CA SER A 99 -25.75 -32.48 -7.97
C SER A 99 -25.06 -33.75 -7.49
N GLY A 100 -23.80 -33.62 -6.99
CA GLY A 100 -22.97 -34.76 -6.62
C GLY A 100 -22.12 -35.28 -7.81
N GLY A 101 -21.46 -36.40 -7.60
CA GLY A 101 -20.86 -37.16 -8.70
C GLY A 101 -19.39 -36.91 -8.97
N GLY A 102 -18.65 -36.11 -8.20
CA GLY A 102 -17.21 -35.98 -8.37
C GLY A 102 -16.67 -34.54 -8.50
N LYS A 103 -15.52 -34.40 -9.14
CA LYS A 103 -14.88 -33.13 -9.41
C LYS A 103 -15.87 -32.10 -10.00
N PHE A 104 -15.74 -30.87 -9.55
CA PHE A 104 -16.62 -29.79 -9.99
C PHE A 104 -16.46 -29.48 -11.48
N ASP A 105 -17.56 -29.49 -12.18
CA ASP A 105 -17.68 -29.12 -13.57
C ASP A 105 -18.99 -28.34 -13.83
N LYS A 106 -19.20 -27.93 -15.06
CA LYS A 106 -20.38 -27.13 -15.47
C LYS A 106 -21.71 -27.89 -15.36
N GLU A 107 -21.69 -29.24 -15.29
CA GLU A 107 -22.88 -30.09 -15.24
C GLU A 107 -23.32 -30.36 -13.79
N ASN A 108 -22.37 -30.30 -12.85
CA ASN A 108 -22.66 -30.69 -11.47
C ASN A 108 -22.63 -29.54 -10.46
N LEU A 109 -21.99 -28.39 -10.77
CA LEU A 109 -21.91 -27.25 -9.86
C LEU A 109 -22.35 -25.94 -10.52
N SER A 110 -23.23 -25.19 -9.82
CA SER A 110 -23.60 -23.84 -10.23
C SER A 110 -23.90 -22.93 -9.05
N VAL A 111 -23.63 -21.64 -9.19
CA VAL A 111 -23.99 -20.60 -8.23
C VAL A 111 -24.76 -19.51 -8.95
N SER A 112 -25.97 -19.22 -8.47
CA SER A 112 -26.89 -18.22 -9.06
C SER A 112 -27.18 -17.09 -8.08
N PHE A 113 -27.23 -15.86 -8.60
CA PHE A 113 -27.53 -14.66 -7.82
C PHE A 113 -28.25 -13.62 -8.71
N LYS A 114 -28.66 -12.49 -8.12
CA LYS A 114 -29.31 -11.40 -8.86
C LYS A 114 -28.31 -10.28 -9.14
N LEU A 115 -28.25 -9.85 -10.41
CA LEU A 115 -27.54 -8.66 -10.86
C LEU A 115 -28.55 -7.80 -11.66
N ASN A 116 -28.83 -6.60 -11.20
CA ASN A 116 -29.79 -5.67 -11.84
C ASN A 116 -31.12 -6.32 -12.17
N GLY A 117 -31.65 -7.11 -11.22
CA GLY A 117 -32.92 -7.82 -11.35
C GLY A 117 -32.90 -9.07 -12.24
N LYS A 118 -31.83 -9.34 -12.97
CA LYS A 118 -31.65 -10.56 -13.77
C LYS A 118 -30.94 -11.63 -12.96
N THR A 119 -31.24 -12.90 -13.25
CA THR A 119 -30.48 -14.01 -12.67
C THR A 119 -29.19 -14.22 -13.47
N VAL A 120 -28.07 -14.17 -12.79
CA VAL A 120 -26.77 -14.57 -13.31
C VAL A 120 -26.42 -15.93 -12.69
N THR A 121 -25.83 -16.82 -13.49
CA THR A 121 -25.36 -18.12 -13.03
C THR A 121 -23.91 -18.31 -13.43
N TRP A 122 -23.08 -18.62 -12.45
CA TRP A 122 -21.71 -19.10 -12.61
C TRP A 122 -21.68 -20.63 -12.53
N TYR A 123 -20.74 -21.24 -13.24
CA TYR A 123 -20.38 -22.64 -13.20
C TYR A 123 -18.89 -22.83 -13.51
N PRO A 124 -18.24 -23.92 -13.09
CA PRO A 124 -16.82 -24.17 -13.38
C PRO A 124 -16.50 -24.13 -14.88
N GLY A 125 -15.43 -23.43 -15.22
CA GLY A 125 -15.02 -23.23 -16.61
C GLY A 125 -15.71 -22.05 -17.31
N LYS A 126 -16.65 -21.35 -16.66
CA LYS A 126 -17.19 -20.09 -17.22
C LYS A 126 -16.12 -19.00 -17.14
N GLU A 127 -15.85 -18.37 -18.27
CA GLU A 127 -14.90 -17.28 -18.39
C GLU A 127 -15.42 -15.98 -17.79
N ASP A 128 -14.62 -15.28 -16.98
CA ASP A 128 -14.91 -13.97 -16.41
C ASP A 128 -14.44 -12.87 -17.38
N THR A 129 -15.24 -12.59 -18.40
CA THR A 129 -14.92 -11.59 -19.42
C THR A 129 -15.09 -10.15 -18.93
N GLY A 130 -15.81 -9.98 -17.84
CA GLY A 130 -16.08 -8.70 -17.19
C GLY A 130 -15.12 -8.36 -16.05
N ASN A 131 -14.10 -9.17 -15.79
CA ASN A 131 -13.17 -8.95 -14.69
C ASN A 131 -12.51 -7.57 -14.76
N LEU A 132 -12.50 -6.87 -13.62
CA LEU A 132 -11.97 -5.51 -13.53
C LEU A 132 -10.46 -5.48 -13.28
N MET A 133 -9.80 -6.62 -13.35
CA MET A 133 -8.39 -6.84 -13.16
C MET A 133 -7.91 -6.46 -11.73
N GLY A 134 -6.72 -6.85 -11.41
CA GLY A 134 -6.01 -6.51 -10.17
C GLY A 134 -4.78 -5.68 -10.49
N THR A 135 -3.60 -6.30 -10.40
CA THR A 135 -2.33 -5.63 -10.67
C THR A 135 -1.34 -6.60 -11.31
N ALA A 136 -0.14 -6.16 -11.59
CA ALA A 136 0.93 -6.95 -12.14
C ALA A 136 2.16 -6.91 -11.22
N ARG A 137 3.03 -7.93 -11.34
CA ARG A 137 4.27 -7.99 -10.57
C ARG A 137 5.17 -6.78 -10.83
N THR A 138 5.23 -6.32 -12.08
CA THR A 138 6.13 -5.25 -12.49
C THR A 138 5.64 -4.55 -13.74
N LEU A 139 6.02 -3.28 -13.87
CA LEU A 139 5.94 -2.49 -15.11
C LEU A 139 7.31 -2.29 -15.77
N ASP A 140 8.32 -3.15 -15.47
CA ASP A 140 9.62 -3.06 -16.10
C ASP A 140 9.50 -3.05 -17.63
N GLY A 141 10.10 -2.02 -18.25
CA GLY A 141 10.03 -1.85 -19.70
C GLY A 141 8.68 -1.39 -20.24
N CYS A 142 7.73 -1.04 -19.38
CA CYS A 142 6.44 -0.47 -19.80
C CYS A 142 6.62 0.81 -20.59
N MET A 143 5.91 0.90 -21.72
CA MET A 143 5.92 2.03 -22.64
C MET A 143 4.53 2.63 -22.85
N GLY A 144 3.58 2.27 -21.99
CA GLY A 144 2.18 2.65 -22.07
C GLY A 144 1.25 1.42 -22.13
N PRO A 145 -0.06 1.62 -22.26
CA PRO A 145 -1.07 0.55 -22.15
C PRO A 145 -0.90 -0.57 -23.19
N ASP A 146 -0.38 -0.26 -24.37
CA ASP A 146 -0.21 -1.22 -25.46
C ASP A 146 1.11 -2.01 -25.38
N LYS A 147 1.98 -1.65 -24.45
CA LYS A 147 3.30 -2.25 -24.24
C LYS A 147 3.65 -2.35 -22.77
N ILE A 148 2.80 -3.00 -22.00
CA ILE A 148 3.16 -3.52 -20.70
C ILE A 148 4.05 -4.75 -20.84
N ASN A 149 4.76 -5.11 -19.79
CA ASN A 149 5.62 -6.30 -19.83
C ASN A 149 4.79 -7.57 -20.08
N ASN A 150 4.97 -8.20 -21.24
CA ASN A 150 4.23 -9.41 -21.61
C ASN A 150 4.55 -10.63 -20.73
N ASN A 151 5.65 -10.60 -19.96
CA ASN A 151 6.05 -11.70 -19.08
C ASN A 151 5.37 -11.64 -17.70
N ASP A 152 4.84 -10.49 -17.35
CA ASP A 152 4.14 -10.26 -16.08
C ASP A 152 2.84 -9.46 -16.35
N PRO A 153 1.82 -10.09 -16.97
CA PRO A 153 0.56 -9.44 -17.28
C PRO A 153 -0.20 -9.07 -16.01
N MET A 154 -1.19 -8.20 -16.14
CA MET A 154 -2.12 -7.93 -15.05
C MET A 154 -2.88 -9.21 -14.67
N GLU A 155 -2.93 -9.51 -13.39
CA GLU A 155 -3.69 -10.62 -12.83
C GLU A 155 -5.16 -10.26 -12.68
N LEU A 156 -6.02 -11.27 -12.56
CA LEU A 156 -7.45 -11.06 -12.30
C LEU A 156 -7.67 -10.43 -10.91
N GLY A 157 -8.66 -9.55 -10.82
CA GLY A 157 -9.17 -9.00 -9.58
C GLY A 157 -10.27 -9.87 -8.97
N ILE A 158 -10.68 -9.52 -7.75
CA ILE A 158 -11.76 -10.23 -7.02
C ILE A 158 -13.15 -9.65 -7.32
N ILE A 159 -13.27 -8.73 -8.26
CA ILE A 159 -14.52 -8.07 -8.68
C ILE A 159 -14.63 -8.03 -10.20
N SER A 160 -15.87 -8.08 -10.68
CA SER A 160 -16.17 -8.16 -12.11
C SER A 160 -17.48 -7.46 -12.45
N ARG A 161 -17.58 -6.91 -13.66
CA ARG A 161 -18.84 -6.42 -14.24
C ARG A 161 -19.87 -7.53 -14.44
N ASP A 162 -19.42 -8.79 -14.53
CA ASP A 162 -20.30 -9.96 -14.58
C ASP A 162 -20.92 -10.29 -13.22
N GLY A 163 -20.51 -9.56 -12.16
CA GLY A 163 -21.04 -9.63 -10.80
C GLY A 163 -20.49 -10.78 -9.97
N TRP A 164 -19.49 -11.51 -10.47
CA TRP A 164 -18.82 -12.60 -9.77
C TRP A 164 -17.33 -12.65 -10.12
N ALA A 165 -16.53 -13.16 -9.21
CA ALA A 165 -15.14 -13.52 -9.46
C ALA A 165 -14.80 -14.81 -8.73
N ILE A 166 -13.80 -15.54 -9.24
CA ILE A 166 -13.30 -16.77 -8.62
C ILE A 166 -11.85 -16.56 -8.18
N VAL A 167 -11.58 -16.93 -6.93
CA VAL A 167 -10.21 -17.13 -6.44
C VAL A 167 -9.98 -18.64 -6.37
N ASP A 168 -9.05 -19.12 -7.18
CA ASP A 168 -8.67 -20.52 -7.24
C ASP A 168 -7.43 -20.78 -6.37
N GLU A 169 -7.62 -21.53 -5.30
CA GLU A 169 -6.61 -21.89 -4.32
C GLU A 169 -6.14 -23.35 -4.49
N SER A 170 -6.58 -24.05 -5.52
CA SER A 170 -6.35 -25.49 -5.69
C SER A 170 -4.87 -25.90 -5.68
N THR A 171 -4.00 -25.05 -6.20
CA THR A 171 -2.54 -25.28 -6.26
C THR A 171 -1.74 -24.34 -5.37
N ARG A 172 -2.41 -23.46 -4.60
CA ARG A 172 -1.71 -22.49 -3.79
C ARG A 172 -1.10 -23.14 -2.53
N HIS A 173 0.12 -22.70 -2.20
CA HIS A 173 0.84 -23.13 -1.00
C HIS A 173 0.06 -22.82 0.27
N ILE A 174 0.32 -23.61 1.28
CA ILE A 174 -0.28 -23.50 2.61
C ILE A 174 0.73 -23.07 3.65
N PHE A 175 0.24 -22.46 4.73
CA PHE A 175 0.99 -22.21 5.95
C PHE A 175 0.73 -23.35 6.92
N VAL A 176 1.80 -24.02 7.31
CA VAL A 176 1.72 -25.08 8.32
C VAL A 176 2.29 -24.55 9.62
N LYS A 177 1.51 -24.64 10.70
CA LYS A 177 1.95 -24.22 12.04
C LYS A 177 3.12 -25.07 12.51
N ASP A 178 4.09 -24.40 13.13
CA ASP A 178 5.27 -25.01 13.76
C ASP A 178 5.59 -24.33 15.10
N ASP A 179 6.53 -24.91 15.84
CA ASP A 179 6.97 -24.38 17.14
C ASP A 179 8.12 -23.36 17.03
N SER A 180 8.40 -22.87 15.82
CA SER A 180 9.42 -21.85 15.60
C SER A 180 8.96 -20.45 16.01
N ASP A 181 9.89 -19.49 16.05
CA ASP A 181 9.57 -18.10 16.26
C ASP A 181 8.73 -17.49 15.11
N TRP A 182 8.66 -18.15 13.95
CA TRP A 182 7.76 -17.77 12.88
C TRP A 182 6.30 -18.18 13.19
N GLY A 183 6.12 -19.30 13.88
CA GLY A 183 4.82 -19.88 14.25
C GLY A 183 4.12 -20.64 13.13
N GLU A 184 4.57 -20.44 11.89
CA GLU A 184 4.10 -21.14 10.69
C GLU A 184 5.12 -21.00 9.55
N TRP A 185 5.15 -22.00 8.66
CA TRP A 185 6.01 -21.94 7.48
C TRP A 185 5.32 -22.46 6.22
N VAL A 186 5.83 -22.06 5.05
CA VAL A 186 5.23 -22.43 3.77
C VAL A 186 5.51 -23.89 3.41
N GLN A 187 4.47 -24.56 2.90
CA GLN A 187 4.58 -25.88 2.29
C GLN A 187 3.75 -25.96 1.00
N ALA A 188 4.14 -26.83 0.09
CA ALA A 188 3.27 -27.23 -1.00
C ALA A 188 2.10 -28.05 -0.45
N ARG A 189 0.96 -28.02 -1.13
CA ARG A 189 -0.16 -28.93 -0.78
C ARG A 189 0.24 -30.38 -0.98
N GLU A 190 -0.41 -31.29 -0.23
CA GLU A 190 -0.27 -32.72 -0.47
C GLU A 190 -0.64 -33.06 -1.92
N GLU A 191 0.03 -34.08 -2.47
CA GLU A 191 -0.29 -34.61 -3.80
C GLU A 191 -1.71 -35.17 -3.84
N GLY A 192 -2.41 -34.95 -4.93
CA GLY A 192 -3.76 -35.44 -5.18
C GLY A 192 -4.59 -34.48 -6.02
N GLU A 193 -5.67 -34.99 -6.59
CA GLU A 193 -6.58 -34.14 -7.35
C GLU A 193 -7.52 -33.38 -6.41
N VAL A 194 -7.41 -32.06 -6.37
CA VAL A 194 -8.22 -31.18 -5.52
C VAL A 194 -8.73 -29.97 -6.32
N GLN A 195 -9.86 -29.44 -5.88
CA GLN A 195 -10.35 -28.12 -6.26
C GLN A 195 -10.67 -27.35 -4.99
N ASP A 196 -10.25 -26.10 -4.91
CA ASP A 196 -10.47 -25.21 -3.78
C ASP A 196 -10.76 -23.80 -4.31
N LEU A 197 -12.03 -23.52 -4.49
CA LEU A 197 -12.52 -22.33 -5.18
C LEU A 197 -13.28 -21.42 -4.22
N TYR A 198 -13.03 -20.14 -4.28
CA TYR A 198 -13.84 -19.13 -3.58
C TYR A 198 -14.60 -18.32 -4.60
N ILE A 199 -15.93 -18.34 -4.51
CA ILE A 199 -16.76 -17.48 -5.34
C ILE A 199 -17.15 -16.22 -4.59
N PHE A 200 -16.83 -15.07 -5.18
CA PHE A 200 -17.24 -13.74 -4.78
C PHE A 200 -18.42 -13.32 -5.65
N ALA A 201 -19.66 -13.44 -5.16
CA ALA A 201 -20.88 -13.16 -5.93
C ALA A 201 -21.57 -11.88 -5.43
N TYR A 202 -20.83 -10.74 -5.49
CA TYR A 202 -21.25 -9.46 -4.92
C TYR A 202 -22.06 -8.58 -5.88
N GLY A 203 -22.30 -9.04 -7.12
CA GLY A 203 -22.90 -8.17 -8.12
C GLY A 203 -21.99 -6.95 -8.37
N HIS A 204 -22.58 -5.76 -8.26
CA HIS A 204 -21.82 -4.50 -8.37
C HIS A 204 -21.56 -3.81 -7.02
N ASP A 205 -21.75 -4.50 -5.90
CA ASP A 205 -21.37 -4.02 -4.56
C ASP A 205 -19.86 -4.26 -4.33
N TYR A 206 -19.03 -3.62 -5.15
CA TYR A 206 -17.59 -3.84 -5.21
C TYR A 206 -16.87 -3.58 -3.89
N THR A 207 -17.27 -2.54 -3.16
CA THR A 207 -16.66 -2.21 -1.87
C THR A 207 -17.00 -3.24 -0.79
N ASP A 208 -18.17 -3.86 -0.85
CA ASP A 208 -18.53 -4.95 0.07
C ASP A 208 -17.67 -6.20 -0.21
N ALA A 209 -17.39 -6.48 -1.50
CA ALA A 209 -16.49 -7.57 -1.89
C ALA A 209 -15.07 -7.36 -1.32
N LEU A 210 -14.55 -6.13 -1.39
CA LEU A 210 -13.25 -5.78 -0.82
C LEU A 210 -13.24 -5.89 0.71
N ALA A 211 -14.29 -5.42 1.37
CA ALA A 211 -14.43 -5.53 2.82
C ALA A 211 -14.48 -6.99 3.28
N ASP A 212 -15.19 -7.86 2.58
CA ASP A 212 -15.25 -9.28 2.90
C ASP A 212 -13.96 -10.02 2.49
N PHE A 213 -13.30 -9.59 1.41
CA PHE A 213 -11.97 -10.08 1.05
C PHE A 213 -10.96 -9.83 2.18
N THR A 214 -10.91 -8.63 2.76
CA THR A 214 -9.97 -8.35 3.85
C THR A 214 -10.30 -9.10 5.15
N LYS A 215 -11.53 -9.60 5.34
CA LYS A 215 -11.86 -10.50 6.46
C LYS A 215 -11.21 -11.87 6.28
N VAL A 216 -11.21 -12.41 5.07
CA VAL A 216 -10.66 -13.74 4.78
C VAL A 216 -9.18 -13.73 4.41
N ALA A 217 -8.73 -12.69 3.72
CA ALA A 217 -7.36 -12.56 3.24
C ALA A 217 -6.45 -11.75 4.18
N GLY A 218 -7.00 -11.21 5.26
CA GLY A 218 -6.31 -10.32 6.20
C GLY A 218 -6.43 -8.85 5.83
N LYS A 219 -6.28 -7.99 6.83
CA LYS A 219 -6.36 -6.54 6.67
C LYS A 219 -5.19 -5.98 5.87
N ILE A 220 -5.39 -4.79 5.32
CA ILE A 220 -4.34 -3.96 4.73
C ILE A 220 -3.73 -3.15 5.87
N PRO A 221 -2.47 -3.38 6.29
CA PRO A 221 -1.87 -2.66 7.40
C PRO A 221 -1.78 -1.15 7.13
N LEU A 222 -1.94 -0.34 8.18
CA LEU A 222 -1.69 1.10 8.11
C LEU A 222 -0.17 1.35 8.14
N PRO A 223 0.44 1.87 7.08
CA PRO A 223 1.88 2.11 7.09
C PRO A 223 2.26 3.28 8.01
N PRO A 224 3.53 3.43 8.39
CA PRO A 224 4.01 4.61 9.11
C PRO A 224 3.67 5.90 8.36
N LYS A 225 3.36 6.98 9.08
CA LYS A 225 2.89 8.24 8.49
C LYS A 225 3.89 8.86 7.52
N TYR A 226 5.19 8.75 7.79
CA TYR A 226 6.25 9.30 6.95
C TYR A 226 6.27 8.70 5.53
N VAL A 227 5.68 7.53 5.32
CA VAL A 227 5.54 6.89 4.01
C VAL A 227 4.79 7.78 3.01
N PHE A 228 3.87 8.61 3.48
CA PHE A 228 3.08 9.50 2.64
C PHE A 228 3.79 10.80 2.27
N GLY A 229 4.99 11.05 2.81
CA GLY A 229 5.87 12.13 2.41
C GLY A 229 6.62 11.84 1.12
N TYR A 230 7.60 12.66 0.82
CA TYR A 230 8.43 12.50 -0.38
C TYR A 230 9.62 11.58 -0.12
N TRP A 231 9.90 10.72 -1.11
CA TRP A 231 11.02 9.80 -1.13
C TRP A 231 11.97 10.16 -2.26
N TRP A 232 13.22 10.48 -1.91
CA TRP A 232 14.29 10.57 -2.88
C TRP A 232 14.88 9.20 -3.16
N SER A 233 15.06 8.89 -4.44
CA SER A 233 15.80 7.73 -4.91
C SER A 233 16.44 8.02 -6.27
N ARG A 234 17.62 7.50 -6.51
CA ARG A 234 18.26 7.48 -7.83
C ARG A 234 19.29 6.37 -7.88
N TYR A 235 19.27 5.59 -8.96
CA TYR A 235 20.33 4.65 -9.25
C TYR A 235 21.61 5.42 -9.65
N LYS A 236 22.48 5.64 -8.72
CA LYS A 236 23.77 6.30 -8.88
C LYS A 236 24.68 5.93 -7.70
N ALA A 237 25.96 5.73 -7.97
CA ALA A 237 26.98 5.51 -6.95
C ALA A 237 27.28 6.83 -6.21
N TYR A 238 26.37 7.22 -5.31
CA TYR A 238 26.56 8.37 -4.43
C TYR A 238 27.50 8.01 -3.28
N SER A 239 28.35 8.95 -2.89
CA SER A 239 29.05 8.90 -1.60
C SER A 239 28.16 9.39 -0.47
N ALA A 240 28.54 9.08 0.77
CA ALA A 240 27.90 9.60 1.99
C ALA A 240 27.82 11.12 1.98
N ASP A 241 28.92 11.79 1.65
CA ASP A 241 29.01 13.27 1.59
C ASP A 241 28.06 13.86 0.55
N GLU A 242 27.92 13.23 -0.63
CA GLU A 242 27.00 13.66 -1.67
C GLU A 242 25.54 13.53 -1.24
N LEU A 243 25.15 12.43 -0.56
CA LEU A 243 23.80 12.26 -0.05
C LEU A 243 23.48 13.20 1.11
N ILE A 244 24.43 13.42 2.02
CA ILE A 244 24.30 14.43 3.07
C ILE A 244 24.13 15.82 2.47
N ALA A 245 24.96 16.20 1.49
CA ALA A 245 24.85 17.49 0.81
C ALA A 245 23.51 17.63 0.10
N LEU A 246 23.03 16.57 -0.53
CA LEU A 246 21.70 16.53 -1.17
C LEU A 246 20.58 16.73 -0.15
N GLY A 247 20.62 16.04 0.99
CA GLY A 247 19.63 16.21 2.06
C GLY A 247 19.61 17.63 2.61
N LYS A 248 20.78 18.22 2.84
CA LYS A 248 20.92 19.64 3.25
C LYS A 248 20.33 20.59 2.22
N GLU A 249 20.51 20.30 0.91
CA GLU A 249 19.97 21.16 -0.14
C GLU A 249 18.43 21.11 -0.19
N PHE A 250 17.79 19.96 0.02
CA PHE A 250 16.34 19.87 0.19
C PHE A 250 15.85 20.77 1.36
N ARG A 251 16.50 20.67 2.52
CA ARG A 251 16.15 21.49 3.70
C ARG A 251 16.38 22.99 3.44
N ASN A 252 17.51 23.38 2.84
CA ASN A 252 17.86 24.77 2.57
C ASN A 252 16.88 25.45 1.60
N ARG A 253 16.29 24.66 0.67
CA ARG A 253 15.30 25.15 -0.29
C ARG A 253 13.87 25.05 0.23
N ASN A 254 13.67 24.60 1.45
CA ASN A 254 12.36 24.31 2.01
C ASN A 254 11.54 23.37 1.11
N ILE A 255 12.19 22.33 0.57
CA ILE A 255 11.53 21.26 -0.15
C ILE A 255 11.37 20.08 0.84
N PRO A 256 10.14 19.72 1.19
CA PRO A 256 9.92 18.69 2.19
C PRO A 256 10.33 17.30 1.67
N MET A 257 10.90 16.49 2.57
CA MET A 257 11.32 15.12 2.29
C MET A 257 11.33 14.28 3.57
N ASP A 258 10.94 13.01 3.47
CA ASP A 258 10.90 12.08 4.59
C ASP A 258 11.80 10.86 4.44
N VAL A 259 12.07 10.40 3.21
CA VAL A 259 12.82 9.17 2.98
C VAL A 259 13.96 9.41 1.99
N MET A 260 15.16 8.93 2.36
CA MET A 260 16.33 8.83 1.50
C MET A 260 16.59 7.35 1.19
N ILE A 261 16.39 6.95 -0.06
CA ILE A 261 16.77 5.61 -0.52
C ILE A 261 18.22 5.66 -1.03
N ILE A 262 19.03 4.74 -0.55
CA ILE A 262 20.37 4.46 -1.06
C ILE A 262 20.24 3.22 -1.94
N ASP A 263 20.45 3.42 -3.25
CA ASP A 263 20.34 2.34 -4.23
C ASP A 263 21.54 1.40 -4.17
N MET A 264 21.55 0.35 -4.94
CA MET A 264 22.40 -0.83 -4.83
C MET A 264 23.91 -0.54 -4.68
N ASP A 265 24.41 0.64 -5.06
CA ASP A 265 25.80 1.03 -4.87
C ASP A 265 26.18 1.33 -3.40
N TRP A 266 25.22 1.21 -2.46
CA TRP A 266 25.54 1.18 -1.03
C TRP A 266 26.49 0.04 -0.68
N HIS A 267 26.41 -1.08 -1.41
CA HIS A 267 27.39 -2.16 -1.40
C HIS A 267 28.27 -2.11 -2.65
N GLU A 268 29.35 -2.89 -2.66
CA GLU A 268 30.22 -2.95 -3.84
C GLU A 268 29.52 -3.66 -5.01
N THR A 269 29.33 -2.94 -6.11
CA THR A 269 28.82 -3.45 -7.36
C THR A 269 29.92 -3.46 -8.43
N TRP A 270 29.68 -4.12 -9.57
CA TRP A 270 30.62 -4.07 -10.69
C TRP A 270 30.80 -2.66 -11.28
N GLN A 271 29.91 -1.72 -11.01
CA GLN A 271 30.00 -0.32 -11.44
C GLN A 271 30.79 0.53 -10.45
N SER A 272 30.54 0.35 -9.15
CA SER A 272 31.12 1.14 -8.07
C SER A 272 32.36 0.53 -7.45
N SER A 273 32.72 -0.71 -7.82
CA SER A 273 33.98 -1.32 -7.39
C SER A 273 35.19 -0.50 -7.84
N ALA A 274 36.05 -0.13 -6.90
CA ALA A 274 37.32 0.57 -7.17
C ALA A 274 38.17 -0.14 -8.24
N ARG A 275 38.04 -1.44 -8.36
CA ARG A 275 38.73 -2.26 -9.34
C ARG A 275 37.99 -2.37 -10.67
N ARG A 276 36.74 -1.90 -10.75
CA ARG A 276 35.83 -2.09 -11.90
C ARG A 276 35.82 -3.52 -12.44
N GLN A 277 35.98 -4.49 -11.54
CA GLN A 277 36.06 -5.90 -11.85
C GLN A 277 34.67 -6.53 -11.72
N ARG A 278 34.34 -7.39 -12.67
CA ARG A 278 33.08 -8.16 -12.63
C ARG A 278 33.17 -9.42 -11.79
N ARG A 279 34.34 -9.74 -11.25
CA ARG A 279 34.59 -10.91 -10.42
C ARG A 279 35.54 -10.55 -9.28
N ASP A 280 35.29 -11.16 -8.13
CA ASP A 280 36.14 -11.06 -6.97
C ASP A 280 37.39 -11.94 -7.11
N GLU A 281 38.25 -11.95 -6.09
CA GLU A 281 39.46 -12.76 -6.02
C GLU A 281 39.19 -14.26 -5.99
N PHE A 282 37.97 -14.67 -5.67
CA PHE A 282 37.52 -16.07 -5.69
C PHE A 282 36.93 -16.46 -7.05
N GLY A 283 36.90 -15.53 -8.00
CA GLY A 283 36.32 -15.73 -9.33
C GLY A 283 34.81 -15.64 -9.39
N GLN A 284 34.16 -15.14 -8.34
CA GLN A 284 32.71 -15.02 -8.24
C GLN A 284 32.23 -13.66 -8.77
N SER A 285 31.01 -13.60 -9.23
CA SER A 285 30.46 -12.38 -9.82
C SER A 285 30.21 -11.32 -8.75
N ILE A 286 30.83 -10.16 -8.92
CA ILE A 286 30.43 -8.93 -8.25
C ILE A 286 29.25 -8.36 -9.05
N GLY A 287 28.04 -8.49 -8.50
CA GLY A 287 26.81 -8.20 -9.22
C GLY A 287 25.87 -7.29 -8.48
N TRP A 288 24.60 -7.58 -8.61
CA TRP A 288 23.51 -6.86 -7.95
C TRP A 288 23.36 -7.24 -6.48
N THR A 289 23.72 -8.49 -6.12
CA THR A 289 23.67 -8.96 -4.74
C THR A 289 24.89 -8.51 -3.96
N GLY A 290 24.71 -7.94 -2.78
CA GLY A 290 25.72 -7.57 -1.83
C GLY A 290 25.11 -7.13 -0.49
N TYR A 291 25.91 -7.26 0.59
CA TYR A 291 25.48 -6.96 1.95
C TYR A 291 26.55 -6.20 2.75
N SER A 292 27.70 -5.96 2.15
CA SER A 292 28.81 -5.23 2.77
C SER A 292 28.86 -3.82 2.23
N TRP A 293 28.90 -2.84 3.11
CA TRP A 293 29.00 -1.45 2.70
C TRP A 293 30.20 -1.19 1.79
N ASN A 294 30.00 -0.46 0.73
CA ASN A 294 31.08 0.06 -0.10
C ASN A 294 31.84 1.14 0.68
N ARG A 295 32.93 0.75 1.33
CA ARG A 295 33.71 1.62 2.22
C ARG A 295 34.40 2.78 1.49
N ASP A 296 34.56 2.71 0.17
CA ASP A 296 35.05 3.83 -0.64
C ASP A 296 34.00 4.95 -0.73
N LEU A 297 32.73 4.62 -0.72
CA LEU A 297 31.62 5.57 -0.77
C LEU A 297 31.09 5.92 0.63
N PHE A 298 31.10 4.96 1.54
CA PHE A 298 30.54 5.06 2.90
C PHE A 298 31.57 4.63 3.95
N PRO A 299 32.63 5.44 4.22
CA PRO A 299 33.68 5.06 5.15
C PRO A 299 33.20 5.00 6.61
N ASP A 300 32.26 5.83 7.01
CA ASP A 300 31.59 5.86 8.32
C ASP A 300 30.07 5.72 8.16
N THR A 301 29.60 4.48 8.10
CA THR A 301 28.18 4.16 7.85
C THR A 301 27.27 4.63 8.98
N LYS A 302 27.71 4.45 10.25
CA LYS A 302 26.91 4.85 11.42
C LYS A 302 26.77 6.36 11.51
N GLY A 303 27.88 7.09 11.31
CA GLY A 303 27.87 8.54 11.30
C GLY A 303 27.02 9.09 10.16
N PHE A 304 27.11 8.50 8.97
CA PHE A 304 26.31 8.85 7.81
C PHE A 304 24.80 8.68 8.07
N LEU A 305 24.37 7.49 8.55
CA LEU A 305 22.96 7.22 8.83
C LEU A 305 22.41 8.12 9.95
N ALA A 306 23.21 8.34 11.01
CA ALA A 306 22.84 9.24 12.10
C ALA A 306 22.64 10.69 11.60
N GLU A 307 23.51 11.20 10.71
CA GLU A 307 23.36 12.54 10.14
C GLU A 307 22.08 12.67 9.27
N LEU A 308 21.72 11.61 8.51
CA LEU A 308 20.44 11.59 7.79
C LEU A 308 19.24 11.60 8.75
N HIS A 309 19.30 10.83 9.84
CA HIS A 309 18.26 10.83 10.88
C HIS A 309 18.14 12.18 11.59
N ASP A 310 19.24 12.83 11.89
CA ASP A 310 19.27 14.17 12.50
C ASP A 310 18.63 15.24 11.58
N MET A 311 18.68 15.03 10.27
CA MET A 311 17.96 15.84 9.30
C MET A 311 16.48 15.46 9.18
N GLY A 312 15.99 14.44 9.90
CA GLY A 312 14.61 13.97 9.88
C GLY A 312 14.29 13.08 8.67
N PHE A 313 15.26 12.34 8.12
CA PHE A 313 15.04 11.37 7.06
C PHE A 313 14.99 9.95 7.61
N LYS A 314 14.16 9.12 7.03
CA LYS A 314 14.23 7.67 7.13
C LYS A 314 15.06 7.12 5.98
N THR A 315 15.75 6.02 6.22
CA THR A 315 16.69 5.43 5.26
C THR A 315 16.25 4.05 4.81
N ALA A 316 16.42 3.76 3.53
CA ALA A 316 16.20 2.44 2.97
C ALA A 316 17.37 2.03 2.06
N LEU A 317 17.73 0.75 2.12
CA LEU A 317 18.70 0.16 1.21
C LEU A 317 18.01 -0.75 0.20
N ASN A 318 18.45 -0.68 -1.05
CA ASN A 318 17.99 -1.56 -2.13
C ASN A 318 18.64 -2.94 -1.99
N LEU A 319 17.87 -4.02 -2.15
CA LEU A 319 18.32 -5.40 -2.03
C LEU A 319 17.97 -6.25 -3.26
N HIS A 320 18.96 -7.03 -3.70
CA HIS A 320 18.86 -8.03 -4.77
C HIS A 320 19.44 -9.38 -4.29
N PRO A 321 18.71 -10.18 -3.52
CA PRO A 321 19.31 -11.30 -2.77
C PRO A 321 19.60 -12.56 -3.60
N ALA A 322 19.32 -12.57 -4.91
CA ALA A 322 19.30 -13.78 -5.74
C ALA A 322 20.58 -14.63 -5.75
N SER A 323 21.74 -14.00 -5.54
CA SER A 323 23.03 -14.74 -5.56
C SER A 323 23.39 -15.37 -4.22
N GLY A 324 22.55 -15.17 -3.18
CA GLY A 324 22.82 -15.67 -1.83
C GLY A 324 23.94 -14.89 -1.13
N ILE A 325 24.70 -15.52 -0.25
CA ILE A 325 25.75 -14.88 0.56
C ILE A 325 27.11 -15.14 -0.07
N GLY A 326 27.78 -14.08 -0.49
CA GLY A 326 29.10 -14.15 -1.11
C GLY A 326 30.21 -14.29 -0.10
N VAL A 327 31.30 -15.03 -0.44
CA VAL A 327 32.49 -15.19 0.42
C VAL A 327 33.13 -13.85 0.80
N ARG A 328 32.99 -12.84 -0.03
CA ARG A 328 33.55 -11.50 0.16
C ARG A 328 32.76 -10.63 1.13
N GLU A 329 31.55 -11.05 1.49
CA GLU A 329 30.68 -10.25 2.36
C GLU A 329 31.24 -10.22 3.80
N ASP A 330 31.17 -9.07 4.44
CA ASP A 330 31.60 -8.88 5.84
C ASP A 330 30.85 -9.83 6.79
N CYS A 331 29.59 -10.13 6.47
CA CYS A 331 28.70 -11.01 7.25
C CYS A 331 28.91 -12.51 6.97
N TYR A 332 29.80 -12.89 6.03
CA TYR A 332 29.89 -14.29 5.56
C TYR A 332 30.18 -15.31 6.67
N GLU A 333 31.18 -15.04 7.50
CA GLU A 333 31.60 -15.97 8.56
C GLU A 333 30.51 -16.14 9.63
N ASP A 334 29.89 -15.02 10.03
CA ASP A 334 28.79 -15.03 11.01
C ASP A 334 27.55 -15.73 10.46
N PHE A 335 27.22 -15.48 9.20
CA PHE A 335 26.12 -16.15 8.52
C PHE A 335 26.36 -17.66 8.44
N VAL A 336 27.53 -18.08 7.98
CA VAL A 336 27.86 -19.51 7.83
C VAL A 336 27.84 -20.22 9.19
N ALA A 337 28.40 -19.58 10.22
CA ALA A 337 28.40 -20.14 11.58
C ALA A 337 26.97 -20.30 12.13
N ASP A 338 26.11 -19.28 11.97
CA ASP A 338 24.72 -19.32 12.40
C ASP A 338 23.93 -20.38 11.61
N TYR A 339 24.06 -20.39 10.28
CA TYR A 339 23.34 -21.34 9.41
C TYR A 339 23.70 -22.80 9.72
N ILE A 340 25.01 -23.12 9.86
CA ILE A 340 25.46 -24.47 10.22
C ILE A 340 24.91 -24.92 11.59
N SER A 341 24.78 -23.98 12.53
CA SER A 341 24.26 -24.31 13.86
C SER A 341 22.78 -24.71 13.86
N ARG A 342 22.04 -24.42 12.77
CA ARG A 342 20.59 -24.60 12.65
C ARG A 342 20.18 -25.82 11.81
N THR A 343 21.07 -26.34 10.98
CA THR A 343 20.71 -27.43 10.05
C THR A 343 21.76 -28.52 10.02
N ASP A 344 21.27 -29.76 10.07
CA ASP A 344 22.09 -30.97 9.81
C ASP A 344 22.15 -31.29 8.31
N ASP A 345 21.24 -30.76 7.51
CA ASP A 345 21.15 -30.96 6.05
C ASP A 345 21.90 -29.85 5.31
N TYR A 346 23.20 -29.88 5.46
CA TYR A 346 24.08 -28.95 4.79
C TYR A 346 24.42 -29.36 3.35
N ASP A 347 24.13 -30.60 3.02
CA ASP A 347 24.40 -31.22 1.73
C ASP A 347 23.22 -31.27 0.77
N GLY A 348 22.31 -30.29 0.83
CA GLY A 348 21.19 -30.19 -0.12
C GLY A 348 21.62 -30.29 -1.58
N PRO A 349 20.79 -30.89 -2.44
CA PRO A 349 21.18 -31.31 -3.79
C PRO A 349 21.56 -30.19 -4.76
N GLU A 350 21.26 -28.94 -4.40
CA GLU A 350 21.53 -27.76 -5.24
C GLU A 350 22.21 -26.67 -4.42
N GLY A 351 23.48 -26.61 -4.31
CA GLY A 351 23.96 -25.51 -3.52
C GLY A 351 25.46 -25.36 -3.45
N TYR A 352 26.16 -26.08 -4.27
CA TYR A 352 27.60 -26.03 -4.20
C TYR A 352 28.20 -25.29 -5.37
N ILE A 353 29.06 -24.36 -5.06
CA ILE A 353 29.88 -23.72 -6.06
C ILE A 353 31.11 -24.61 -6.26
N TYR A 354 31.43 -24.78 -7.53
CA TYR A 354 32.58 -25.56 -7.94
C TYR A 354 33.83 -24.67 -8.02
N LYS A 355 34.91 -25.08 -7.36
CA LYS A 355 36.21 -24.48 -7.58
C LYS A 355 37.05 -25.45 -8.38
N GLY A 356 37.48 -25.05 -9.58
CA GLY A 356 38.29 -25.91 -10.47
C GLY A 356 37.58 -27.18 -10.93
N GLY A 357 36.23 -27.22 -10.91
CA GLY A 357 35.44 -28.36 -11.36
C GLY A 357 35.09 -29.37 -10.24
N GLU A 358 35.56 -29.18 -9.02
CA GLU A 358 35.16 -29.98 -7.86
C GLU A 358 34.01 -29.33 -7.10
N LYS A 359 33.01 -30.14 -6.72
CA LYS A 359 31.90 -29.74 -5.83
C LYS A 359 32.50 -29.44 -4.45
N ILE A 360 32.38 -28.18 -4.01
CA ILE A 360 32.80 -27.78 -2.65
C ILE A 360 31.55 -27.79 -1.78
N THR A 361 31.49 -28.71 -0.83
CA THR A 361 30.44 -28.73 0.17
C THR A 361 30.72 -27.63 1.22
N GLU A 362 29.69 -27.08 1.82
CA GLU A 362 29.80 -26.08 2.87
C GLU A 362 30.58 -26.66 4.07
N THR A 363 30.33 -27.93 4.40
CA THR A 363 31.16 -28.67 5.38
C THR A 363 32.65 -28.74 4.99
N MET A 364 32.95 -28.87 3.70
CA MET A 364 34.34 -28.82 3.21
C MET A 364 34.93 -27.42 3.33
N THR A 365 34.09 -26.36 3.23
CA THR A 365 34.52 -24.99 3.41
C THR A 365 34.95 -24.75 4.85
N ALA A 366 34.15 -25.16 5.82
CA ALA A 366 34.46 -25.02 7.25
C ALA A 366 35.66 -25.88 7.70
N VAL A 367 35.79 -27.13 7.20
CA VAL A 367 36.81 -28.10 7.65
C VAL A 367 38.13 -27.97 6.90
N LYS A 368 38.12 -27.52 5.63
CA LYS A 368 39.32 -27.49 4.78
C LYS A 368 39.79 -26.09 4.40
N GLY A 369 39.17 -25.03 4.97
CA GLY A 369 39.52 -23.66 4.62
C GLY A 369 39.12 -23.23 3.20
N TYR A 370 38.31 -24.01 2.50
CA TYR A 370 37.68 -23.58 1.25
C TYR A 370 36.51 -22.64 1.57
N ARG A 371 36.30 -21.64 0.73
CA ARG A 371 35.19 -20.71 0.84
C ARG A 371 34.36 -20.77 -0.44
N ALA A 372 33.05 -20.85 -0.30
CA ALA A 372 32.10 -20.84 -1.42
C ALA A 372 30.88 -19.99 -1.04
N ASN A 373 30.26 -19.33 -2.03
CA ASN A 373 29.02 -18.62 -1.80
C ASN A 373 27.93 -19.58 -1.32
N VAL A 374 27.13 -19.13 -0.35
CA VAL A 374 25.95 -19.86 0.09
C VAL A 374 24.76 -19.43 -0.78
N PRO A 375 24.14 -20.36 -1.52
CA PRO A 375 23.04 -20.00 -2.41
C PRO A 375 21.84 -19.41 -1.67
N PHE A 376 21.02 -18.63 -2.39
CA PHE A 376 19.77 -18.09 -1.88
C PHE A 376 18.76 -19.21 -1.60
N ARG A 377 18.29 -19.30 -0.35
CA ARG A 377 17.39 -20.38 0.15
C ARG A 377 16.31 -19.84 1.08
N MET A 378 15.76 -18.66 0.82
CA MET A 378 14.81 -17.98 1.73
C MET A 378 13.58 -18.83 2.10
N SER A 379 13.20 -19.84 1.30
CA SER A 379 12.11 -20.75 1.64
C SER A 379 12.50 -21.88 2.60
N GLN A 380 13.79 -21.98 2.98
CA GLN A 380 14.27 -22.83 4.07
C GLN A 380 14.40 -21.98 5.34
N GLN A 381 13.74 -22.39 6.41
CA GLN A 381 13.59 -21.61 7.63
C GLN A 381 14.93 -21.32 8.31
N GLU A 382 15.80 -22.31 8.38
CA GLU A 382 17.14 -22.19 8.99
C GLU A 382 18.01 -21.19 8.26
N TRP A 383 17.88 -21.13 6.92
CA TRP A 383 18.57 -20.15 6.11
C TRP A 383 17.98 -18.75 6.32
N ALA A 384 16.67 -18.63 6.38
CA ALA A 384 16.00 -17.36 6.65
C ALA A 384 16.37 -16.79 8.01
N ASP A 385 16.41 -17.62 9.05
CA ASP A 385 16.83 -17.21 10.39
C ASP A 385 18.28 -16.72 10.44
N ALA A 386 19.20 -17.47 9.85
CA ALA A 386 20.59 -17.06 9.75
C ALA A 386 20.74 -15.76 8.96
N TYR A 387 19.95 -15.60 7.86
CA TYR A 387 19.97 -14.40 7.05
C TYR A 387 19.51 -13.17 7.81
N PHE A 388 18.39 -13.23 8.51
CA PHE A 388 17.93 -12.11 9.32
C PHE A 388 18.91 -11.79 10.45
N ASN A 389 19.36 -12.79 11.21
CA ASN A 389 20.20 -12.58 12.37
C ASN A 389 21.59 -12.04 12.02
N SER A 390 22.24 -12.60 10.99
CA SER A 390 23.64 -12.32 10.70
C SER A 390 23.85 -11.33 9.56
N VAL A 391 22.81 -11.03 8.75
CA VAL A 391 22.94 -10.13 7.61
C VAL A 391 22.08 -8.89 7.78
N ILE A 392 20.79 -9.04 8.01
CA ILE A 392 19.81 -7.93 7.99
C ILE A 392 19.82 -7.15 9.30
N HIS A 393 19.69 -7.82 10.45
CA HIS A 393 19.60 -7.15 11.74
C HIS A 393 20.85 -6.30 12.08
N PRO A 394 22.09 -6.73 11.78
CA PRO A 394 23.26 -5.87 12.00
C PRO A 394 23.20 -4.54 11.24
N LEU A 395 22.69 -4.54 10.00
CA LEU A 395 22.52 -3.32 9.19
C LEU A 395 21.42 -2.43 9.75
N GLU A 396 20.31 -3.01 10.23
CA GLU A 396 19.25 -2.26 10.93
C GLU A 396 19.75 -1.62 12.23
N VAL A 397 20.61 -2.33 12.99
CA VAL A 397 21.26 -1.79 14.20
C VAL A 397 22.22 -0.63 13.86
N GLU A 398 22.81 -0.62 12.67
CA GLU A 398 23.59 0.52 12.19
C GLU A 398 22.75 1.76 11.89
N GLY A 399 21.45 1.60 11.60
CA GLY A 399 20.52 2.69 11.35
C GLY A 399 19.70 2.58 10.08
N VAL A 400 19.66 1.43 9.41
CA VAL A 400 18.77 1.20 8.27
C VAL A 400 17.34 1.02 8.77
N ASP A 401 16.40 1.86 8.32
CA ASP A 401 15.03 1.85 8.82
C ASP A 401 14.16 0.76 8.16
N PHE A 402 14.33 0.53 6.85
CA PHE A 402 13.58 -0.48 6.12
C PHE A 402 14.27 -0.89 4.82
N TRP A 403 13.70 -1.88 4.12
CA TRP A 403 14.30 -2.51 2.95
C TRP A 403 13.49 -2.30 1.70
N TRP A 404 14.19 -2.04 0.58
CA TRP A 404 13.63 -2.08 -0.75
C TRP A 404 14.02 -3.41 -1.43
N LEU A 405 13.05 -4.33 -1.56
CA LEU A 405 13.22 -5.64 -2.17
C LEU A 405 12.97 -5.53 -3.68
N ASP A 406 14.02 -5.48 -4.45
CA ASP A 406 13.92 -5.34 -5.90
C ASP A 406 13.79 -6.71 -6.58
N TRP A 407 13.82 -6.77 -7.91
CA TRP A 407 13.37 -7.90 -8.69
C TRP A 407 14.32 -9.10 -8.76
N GLN A 408 15.60 -8.95 -8.45
CA GLN A 408 16.60 -10.02 -8.57
C GLN A 408 16.57 -10.96 -7.36
N GLN A 409 15.54 -11.80 -7.29
CA GLN A 409 15.38 -12.85 -6.27
C GLN A 409 15.00 -14.21 -6.87
N TRP A 410 15.15 -14.40 -8.19
CA TRP A 410 14.56 -15.49 -8.97
C TRP A 410 13.01 -15.47 -8.90
N LYS A 411 12.34 -15.88 -9.97
CA LYS A 411 10.87 -15.83 -10.01
C LYS A 411 10.24 -16.86 -9.05
N LEU A 412 10.78 -18.08 -9.07
CA LEU A 412 10.29 -19.19 -8.25
C LEU A 412 11.38 -19.74 -7.34
N SER A 413 10.99 -20.25 -6.18
CA SER A 413 11.85 -21.00 -5.29
C SER A 413 12.40 -22.26 -5.96
N LYS A 414 13.62 -22.64 -5.61
CA LYS A 414 14.22 -23.91 -6.03
C LYS A 414 13.98 -25.05 -5.04
N TYR A 415 13.45 -24.72 -3.84
CA TYR A 415 13.32 -25.67 -2.74
C TYR A 415 11.86 -25.96 -2.38
N VAL A 416 10.94 -25.08 -2.75
CA VAL A 416 9.50 -25.29 -2.64
C VAL A 416 8.91 -25.09 -4.03
N GLU A 417 8.40 -26.15 -4.63
CA GLU A 417 7.93 -26.16 -6.01
C GLU A 417 6.87 -25.07 -6.26
N ASN A 418 7.02 -24.31 -7.33
CA ASN A 418 6.11 -23.22 -7.75
C ASN A 418 5.90 -22.08 -6.75
N LEU A 419 6.62 -22.03 -5.63
CA LEU A 419 6.53 -20.90 -4.70
C LEU A 419 7.14 -19.64 -5.31
N SER A 420 6.37 -18.54 -5.35
CA SER A 420 6.87 -17.22 -5.74
C SER A 420 7.87 -16.70 -4.70
N ASN A 421 9.13 -16.51 -5.10
CA ASN A 421 10.13 -15.87 -4.25
C ASN A 421 9.77 -14.41 -3.93
N THR A 422 9.09 -13.71 -4.84
CA THR A 422 8.62 -12.34 -4.57
C THR A 422 7.62 -12.33 -3.42
N PHE A 423 6.61 -13.21 -3.46
CA PHE A 423 5.67 -13.33 -2.35
C PHE A 423 6.37 -13.70 -1.05
N TRP A 424 7.28 -14.68 -1.12
CA TRP A 424 7.92 -15.24 0.06
C TRP A 424 8.90 -14.26 0.73
N LEU A 425 9.63 -13.48 -0.04
CA LEU A 425 10.43 -12.38 0.49
C LEU A 425 9.58 -11.30 1.15
N ASN A 426 8.46 -10.91 0.53
CA ASN A 426 7.54 -9.97 1.11
C ASN A 426 7.02 -10.45 2.47
N TYR A 427 6.63 -11.73 2.54
CA TYR A 427 6.20 -12.39 3.77
C TYR A 427 7.32 -12.38 4.83
N THR A 428 8.51 -12.87 4.50
CA THR A 428 9.57 -13.06 5.48
C THR A 428 10.09 -11.73 6.02
N PHE A 429 10.33 -10.72 5.18
CA PHE A 429 10.79 -9.41 5.63
C PHE A 429 9.76 -8.68 6.50
N PHE A 430 8.48 -8.76 6.14
CA PHE A 430 7.43 -8.15 6.95
C PHE A 430 7.26 -8.88 8.28
N ASN A 431 7.17 -10.22 8.26
CA ASN A 431 6.93 -11.02 9.45
C ASN A 431 8.17 -11.16 10.36
N ASP A 432 9.38 -10.93 9.85
CA ASP A 432 10.55 -10.81 10.72
C ASP A 432 10.38 -9.66 11.72
N LYS A 433 9.89 -8.50 11.28
CA LYS A 433 9.59 -7.39 12.19
C LYS A 433 8.41 -7.72 13.11
N VAL A 434 7.37 -8.42 12.60
CA VAL A 434 6.24 -8.88 13.42
C VAL A 434 6.71 -9.81 14.53
N ARG A 435 7.55 -10.81 14.24
CA ARG A 435 8.04 -11.75 15.24
C ARG A 435 8.92 -11.08 16.30
N ARG A 436 9.75 -10.12 15.91
CA ARG A 436 10.58 -9.34 16.85
C ARG A 436 9.74 -8.43 17.75
N ASN A 437 8.58 -8.03 17.31
CA ASN A 437 7.65 -7.23 18.11
C ASN A 437 6.83 -8.06 19.10
N ARG A 438 6.88 -9.39 19.05
CA ARG A 438 6.14 -10.24 20.00
C ARG A 438 6.61 -10.00 21.43
N GLY A 439 5.66 -9.74 22.31
CA GLY A 439 5.94 -9.42 23.72
C GLY A 439 6.42 -7.99 23.98
N VAL A 440 6.61 -7.18 22.95
CA VAL A 440 6.87 -5.74 23.07
C VAL A 440 5.52 -5.01 23.12
N ALA A 441 5.41 -3.99 23.95
CA ALA A 441 4.19 -3.19 24.03
C ALA A 441 3.90 -2.52 22.67
N PRO A 442 2.65 -2.53 22.15
CA PRO A 442 2.34 -1.98 20.84
C PRO A 442 2.81 -0.53 20.63
N ALA A 443 2.75 0.31 21.67
CA ALA A 443 3.23 1.70 21.63
C ALA A 443 4.78 1.85 21.64
N GLU A 444 5.51 0.75 21.72
CA GLU A 444 6.97 0.70 21.68
C GLU A 444 7.47 -0.15 20.50
N SER A 445 6.54 -0.75 19.75
CA SER A 445 6.80 -1.57 18.58
C SER A 445 6.57 -0.75 17.31
N GLU A 446 7.56 -0.71 16.41
CA GLU A 446 7.40 -0.06 15.11
C GLU A 446 6.53 -0.88 14.18
N ARG A 447 5.79 -0.21 13.29
CA ARG A 447 5.01 -0.87 12.23
C ARG A 447 5.92 -1.61 11.28
N PRO A 448 5.66 -2.90 11.00
CA PRO A 448 6.36 -3.60 9.94
C PRO A 448 6.11 -2.93 8.61
N MET A 449 7.17 -2.85 7.82
CA MET A 449 7.09 -2.26 6.48
C MET A 449 8.19 -2.82 5.59
N THR A 450 7.86 -3.09 4.35
CA THR A 450 8.81 -3.39 3.27
C THR A 450 8.37 -2.67 2.00
N TYR A 451 9.33 -2.31 1.15
CA TYR A 451 9.07 -1.74 -0.16
C TYR A 451 9.45 -2.76 -1.23
N HIS A 452 8.48 -3.28 -1.96
CA HIS A 452 8.66 -4.49 -2.76
C HIS A 452 7.73 -4.57 -3.97
N ARG A 453 7.88 -5.60 -4.80
CA ARG A 453 7.01 -5.86 -5.95
C ARG A 453 5.82 -6.73 -5.56
N TRP A 454 4.75 -6.71 -6.36
CA TRP A 454 3.61 -7.60 -6.21
C TRP A 454 4.02 -9.05 -6.36
N GLY A 455 3.67 -9.91 -5.40
CA GLY A 455 4.00 -11.33 -5.34
C GLY A 455 2.82 -12.27 -5.58
N GLY A 456 1.63 -11.73 -5.85
CA GLY A 456 0.39 -12.48 -5.99
C GLY A 456 -0.64 -12.15 -4.89
N LEU A 457 -1.84 -12.68 -5.04
CA LEU A 457 -2.95 -12.42 -4.12
C LEU A 457 -2.56 -12.81 -2.69
N GLY A 458 -2.80 -11.90 -1.75
CA GLY A 458 -2.33 -11.98 -0.36
C GLY A 458 -1.19 -11.02 -0.02
N SER A 459 -0.43 -10.52 -1.03
CA SER A 459 0.67 -9.57 -0.81
C SER A 459 0.22 -8.21 -0.25
N HIS A 460 -1.08 -7.90 -0.29
CA HIS A 460 -1.63 -6.68 0.34
C HIS A 460 -1.36 -6.59 1.85
N ARG A 461 -1.06 -7.70 2.50
CA ARG A 461 -0.70 -7.75 3.93
C ARG A 461 0.71 -7.24 4.22
N TYR A 462 1.58 -7.18 3.22
CA TYR A 462 3.03 -6.95 3.42
C TYR A 462 3.55 -5.69 2.73
N GLN A 463 2.66 -4.87 2.12
CA GLN A 463 3.08 -3.76 1.28
C GLN A 463 3.87 -2.69 2.06
N LEU A 464 4.74 -1.95 1.30
CA LEU A 464 4.36 -1.11 0.14
C LEU A 464 4.82 -1.70 -1.22
N GLY A 465 4.13 -1.29 -2.29
CA GLY A 465 4.44 -1.73 -3.65
C GLY A 465 5.45 -0.85 -4.39
N PHE A 466 6.26 -1.50 -5.23
CA PHE A 466 7.18 -0.87 -6.19
C PHE A 466 6.89 -1.40 -7.61
N SER A 467 6.54 -0.50 -8.54
CA SER A 467 6.09 -0.92 -9.88
C SER A 467 7.22 -1.23 -10.86
N GLY A 468 8.43 -0.73 -10.64
CA GLY A 468 9.60 -1.04 -11.46
C GLY A 468 9.96 0.01 -12.51
N ASP A 469 10.81 -0.40 -13.45
CA ASP A 469 11.58 0.42 -14.37
C ASP A 469 10.79 0.76 -15.63
N THR A 470 9.94 1.78 -15.56
CA THR A 470 9.16 2.24 -16.72
C THR A 470 9.96 3.17 -17.64
N HIS A 471 9.54 3.26 -18.90
CA HIS A 471 10.10 4.27 -19.80
C HIS A 471 9.62 5.68 -19.50
N ILE A 472 10.46 6.68 -19.77
CA ILE A 472 10.16 8.11 -19.62
C ILE A 472 9.32 8.56 -20.83
N LEU A 473 7.99 8.36 -20.76
CA LEU A 473 7.05 8.61 -21.84
C LEU A 473 5.71 9.16 -21.31
N TRP A 474 5.06 9.98 -22.11
CA TRP A 474 3.69 10.48 -21.83
C TRP A 474 2.67 9.35 -21.75
N GLU A 475 2.81 8.32 -22.58
CA GLU A 475 1.94 7.14 -22.61
C GLU A 475 2.04 6.33 -21.31
N VAL A 476 3.20 6.30 -20.68
CA VAL A 476 3.38 5.68 -19.37
C VAL A 476 2.67 6.49 -18.30
N LEU A 477 2.88 7.83 -18.27
CA LEU A 477 2.16 8.70 -17.34
C LEU A 477 0.63 8.52 -17.49
N GLY A 478 0.13 8.39 -18.72
CA GLY A 478 -1.29 8.17 -18.99
C GLY A 478 -1.81 6.81 -18.49
N TYR A 479 -0.94 5.81 -18.37
CA TYR A 479 -1.33 4.48 -17.91
C TYR A 479 -1.32 4.33 -16.38
N LEU A 480 -0.43 5.05 -15.67
CA LEU A 480 -0.26 4.91 -14.22
C LEU A 480 -1.54 5.14 -13.40
N PRO A 481 -2.42 6.12 -13.68
CA PRO A 481 -3.65 6.29 -12.93
C PRO A 481 -4.56 5.06 -12.95
N TYR A 482 -4.70 4.43 -14.13
CA TYR A 482 -5.46 3.19 -14.28
C TYR A 482 -4.82 2.04 -13.50
N PHE A 483 -3.51 1.82 -13.68
CA PHE A 483 -2.78 0.75 -13.01
C PHE A 483 -2.86 0.88 -11.49
N THR A 484 -2.66 2.09 -10.95
CA THR A 484 -2.71 2.36 -9.52
C THR A 484 -4.10 2.16 -8.93
N ALA A 485 -5.13 2.68 -9.58
CA ALA A 485 -6.49 2.54 -9.10
C ALA A 485 -6.98 1.09 -9.17
N THR A 486 -6.65 0.37 -10.25
CA THR A 486 -7.04 -1.02 -10.47
C THR A 486 -6.43 -1.99 -9.46
N ALA A 487 -5.21 -1.71 -8.95
CA ALA A 487 -4.57 -2.51 -7.90
C ALA A 487 -5.41 -2.57 -6.61
N SER A 488 -6.28 -1.59 -6.39
CA SER A 488 -7.24 -1.59 -5.28
C SER A 488 -8.22 -2.76 -5.33
N ASN A 489 -8.48 -3.34 -6.51
CA ASN A 489 -9.37 -4.50 -6.71
C ASN A 489 -8.83 -5.80 -6.07
N VAL A 490 -7.58 -5.80 -5.62
CA VAL A 490 -6.95 -6.90 -4.87
C VAL A 490 -6.35 -6.41 -3.54
N GLY A 491 -6.80 -5.25 -3.05
CA GLY A 491 -6.33 -4.66 -1.80
C GLY A 491 -4.90 -4.10 -1.84
N TYR A 492 -4.23 -4.10 -3.00
CA TYR A 492 -2.83 -3.67 -3.13
C TYR A 492 -2.72 -2.18 -3.52
N GLY A 493 -3.26 -1.31 -2.67
CA GLY A 493 -3.48 0.11 -2.97
C GLY A 493 -2.32 1.06 -2.68
N TYR A 494 -1.18 0.59 -2.12
CA TYR A 494 -0.02 1.45 -1.81
C TYR A 494 1.11 1.27 -2.81
N TRP A 495 0.84 1.53 -4.09
CA TRP A 495 1.86 1.53 -5.14
C TRP A 495 2.76 2.75 -5.09
N GLY A 496 4.08 2.53 -5.19
CA GLY A 496 5.09 3.52 -5.53
C GLY A 496 5.52 3.38 -6.99
N HIS A 497 5.64 4.49 -7.67
CA HIS A 497 6.13 4.57 -9.05
C HIS A 497 7.38 5.43 -9.10
N ASP A 498 8.20 5.21 -10.11
CA ASP A 498 9.31 6.09 -10.42
C ASP A 498 8.77 7.36 -11.09
N LEU A 499 8.43 8.39 -10.27
CA LEU A 499 7.92 9.65 -10.79
C LEU A 499 8.98 10.31 -11.68
N GLY A 500 8.60 10.54 -12.93
CA GLY A 500 9.50 10.95 -14.00
C GLY A 500 9.96 9.82 -14.93
N GLY A 501 9.64 8.55 -14.58
CA GLY A 501 10.06 7.33 -15.30
C GLY A 501 11.52 6.96 -15.03
N HIS A 502 11.87 5.72 -15.26
CA HIS A 502 13.20 5.17 -14.95
C HIS A 502 14.13 5.19 -16.17
N MET A 503 13.71 4.59 -17.29
CA MET A 503 14.52 4.37 -18.48
C MET A 503 14.21 5.37 -19.58
N GLN A 504 15.25 5.82 -20.28
CA GLN A 504 15.09 6.65 -21.47
C GLN A 504 15.46 5.89 -22.74
N ARG A 505 14.97 6.36 -23.86
CA ARG A 505 15.42 5.94 -25.19
C ARG A 505 16.44 6.92 -25.74
N GLY A 506 17.62 6.42 -26.06
CA GLY A 506 18.71 7.27 -26.57
C GLY A 506 19.25 8.25 -25.54
N GLN A 507 19.84 9.34 -26.02
CA GLN A 507 20.46 10.41 -25.21
C GLN A 507 19.54 11.62 -25.13
N ILE A 508 18.34 11.43 -24.55
CA ILE A 508 17.33 12.50 -24.41
C ILE A 508 17.35 12.98 -22.95
N PRO A 509 17.63 14.25 -22.67
CA PRO A 509 17.54 14.82 -21.33
C PRO A 509 16.12 14.71 -20.76
N THR A 510 15.97 14.86 -19.45
CA THR A 510 14.66 14.98 -18.81
C THR A 510 13.84 16.10 -19.45
N ASP A 511 12.66 15.79 -19.98
CA ASP A 511 11.67 16.78 -20.39
C ASP A 511 11.06 17.44 -19.14
N PRO A 512 11.30 18.74 -18.88
CA PRO A 512 10.80 19.40 -17.69
C PRO A 512 9.28 19.40 -17.60
N GLN A 513 8.59 19.48 -18.73
CA GLN A 513 7.14 19.49 -18.78
C GLN A 513 6.56 18.13 -18.40
N LEU A 514 7.07 17.04 -18.98
CA LEU A 514 6.66 15.69 -18.63
C LEU A 514 6.96 15.40 -17.15
N TYR A 515 8.13 15.81 -16.65
CA TYR A 515 8.49 15.60 -15.26
C TYR A 515 7.59 16.39 -14.30
N THR A 516 7.25 17.65 -14.62
CA THR A 516 6.27 18.44 -13.85
C THR A 516 4.92 17.72 -13.77
N ARG A 517 4.38 17.24 -14.90
CA ARG A 517 3.12 16.49 -14.94
C ARG A 517 3.19 15.18 -14.14
N TRP A 518 4.32 14.52 -14.15
CA TRP A 518 4.52 13.32 -13.35
C TRP A 518 4.53 13.63 -11.85
N LEU A 519 5.15 14.73 -11.42
CA LEU A 519 5.08 15.17 -10.02
C LEU A 519 3.65 15.58 -9.63
N GLN A 520 2.91 16.26 -10.50
CA GLN A 520 1.50 16.58 -10.29
C GLN A 520 0.62 15.33 -10.13
N TYR A 521 0.86 14.29 -10.93
CA TYR A 521 0.25 12.98 -10.71
C TYR A 521 0.66 12.40 -9.36
N GLY A 522 1.93 12.48 -9.02
CA GLY A 522 2.50 11.98 -7.78
C GLY A 522 1.83 12.53 -6.52
N VAL A 523 1.36 13.79 -6.55
CA VAL A 523 0.59 14.38 -5.44
C VAL A 523 -0.59 13.50 -5.03
N PHE A 524 -1.28 12.93 -6.01
CA PHE A 524 -2.48 12.11 -5.83
C PHE A 524 -2.23 10.61 -6.05
N SER A 525 -0.98 10.17 -5.93
CA SER A 525 -0.59 8.77 -5.86
C SER A 525 -0.41 8.32 -4.41
N PRO A 526 -0.45 7.02 -4.11
CA PRO A 526 -0.26 6.54 -2.75
C PRO A 526 1.11 6.91 -2.18
N LEU A 527 2.19 6.70 -2.93
CA LEU A 527 3.55 7.07 -2.58
C LEU A 527 4.06 8.16 -3.51
N PHE A 528 4.76 9.14 -2.96
CA PHE A 528 5.35 10.25 -3.69
C PHE A 528 6.87 10.07 -3.76
N LYS A 529 7.34 9.28 -4.74
CA LYS A 529 8.74 8.85 -4.88
C LYS A 529 9.28 9.17 -6.27
N THR A 530 10.43 9.82 -6.37
CA THR A 530 11.18 9.92 -7.63
C THR A 530 12.25 8.85 -7.71
N HIS A 531 12.55 8.38 -8.91
CA HIS A 531 13.67 7.50 -9.20
C HIS A 531 14.07 7.60 -10.67
N CYS A 532 15.29 7.19 -11.01
CA CYS A 532 15.75 7.06 -12.39
C CYS A 532 17.06 6.26 -12.47
N THR A 533 17.41 5.85 -13.68
CA THR A 533 18.69 5.20 -13.98
C THR A 533 19.90 6.12 -13.72
N SER A 534 21.09 5.53 -13.76
CA SER A 534 22.39 6.20 -13.53
C SER A 534 22.80 7.22 -14.60
N SER A 535 22.04 7.38 -15.67
CA SER A 535 22.37 8.31 -16.76
C SER A 535 22.45 9.76 -16.26
N GLU A 536 23.57 10.40 -16.48
CA GLU A 536 23.83 11.79 -16.04
C GLU A 536 22.92 12.84 -16.71
N ILE A 537 22.29 12.51 -17.83
CA ILE A 537 21.38 13.44 -18.53
C ILE A 537 19.93 13.35 -18.00
N ILE A 538 19.64 12.38 -17.14
CA ILE A 538 18.35 12.32 -16.45
C ILE A 538 18.49 13.03 -15.09
N GLU A 539 17.64 13.99 -14.84
CA GLU A 539 17.67 14.78 -13.61
C GLU A 539 16.34 14.62 -12.85
N ARG A 540 16.43 14.61 -11.50
CA ARG A 540 15.27 14.54 -10.59
C ARG A 540 15.31 15.63 -9.51
N ARG A 541 16.40 16.39 -9.40
CA ARG A 541 16.51 17.55 -8.50
C ARG A 541 15.75 18.71 -9.12
N ILE A 542 14.60 19.05 -8.54
CA ILE A 542 13.67 20.01 -9.14
C ILE A 542 14.27 21.42 -9.33
N TRP A 543 15.24 21.78 -8.50
CA TRP A 543 15.90 23.10 -8.58
C TRP A 543 16.87 23.28 -9.76
N THR A 544 17.04 22.25 -10.58
CA THR A 544 17.82 22.34 -11.82
C THR A 544 16.98 22.72 -13.03
N PHE A 545 15.66 22.87 -12.86
CA PHE A 545 14.71 23.21 -13.90
C PHE A 545 14.15 24.62 -13.69
N ASP A 546 14.96 25.65 -13.93
CA ASP A 546 14.64 27.05 -13.59
C ASP A 546 13.22 27.47 -14.00
N ASP A 547 12.80 27.17 -15.23
CA ASP A 547 11.48 27.59 -15.75
C ASP A 547 10.30 26.76 -15.19
N HIS A 548 10.57 25.64 -14.50
CA HIS A 548 9.56 24.73 -13.95
C HIS A 548 9.66 24.56 -12.44
N TYR A 549 10.67 25.13 -11.82
CA TYR A 549 10.99 24.91 -10.40
C TYR A 549 9.80 25.19 -9.49
N GLU A 550 9.16 26.34 -9.64
CA GLU A 550 8.03 26.72 -8.78
C GLU A 550 6.84 25.76 -8.97
N TYR A 551 6.52 25.36 -10.19
CA TYR A 551 5.43 24.41 -10.46
C TYR A 551 5.71 23.02 -9.88
N MET A 552 6.98 22.60 -9.90
CA MET A 552 7.40 21.34 -9.28
C MET A 552 7.34 21.44 -7.76
N LYS A 553 7.79 22.57 -7.18
CA LYS A 553 7.76 22.83 -5.75
C LYS A 553 6.32 22.88 -5.21
N ASP A 554 5.41 23.51 -5.93
CA ASP A 554 3.97 23.55 -5.61
C ASP A 554 3.39 22.12 -5.46
N ALA A 555 3.87 21.16 -6.27
CA ALA A 555 3.44 19.77 -6.13
C ALA A 555 3.89 19.14 -4.80
N PHE A 556 5.13 19.41 -4.35
CA PHE A 556 5.60 18.97 -3.05
C PHE A 556 4.80 19.60 -1.90
N GLU A 557 4.59 20.92 -1.96
CA GLU A 557 3.83 21.64 -0.93
C GLU A 557 2.38 21.15 -0.87
N LEU A 558 1.73 20.94 -2.01
CA LEU A 558 0.37 20.40 -2.08
C LEU A 558 0.32 18.97 -1.52
N ARG A 559 1.31 18.12 -1.83
CA ARG A 559 1.38 16.76 -1.27
C ARG A 559 1.42 16.79 0.25
N TYR A 560 2.29 17.61 0.81
CA TYR A 560 2.43 17.71 2.27
C TYR A 560 1.21 18.36 2.93
N ALA A 561 0.61 19.36 2.29
CA ALA A 561 -0.65 19.94 2.75
C ALA A 561 -1.77 18.89 2.84
N LEU A 562 -1.86 17.97 1.88
CA LEU A 562 -2.89 16.92 1.84
C LEU A 562 -2.60 15.74 2.78
N THR A 563 -1.47 15.66 3.45
CA THR A 563 -1.09 14.46 4.23
C THR A 563 -2.08 14.10 5.35
N PRO A 564 -2.68 15.03 6.12
CA PRO A 564 -3.70 14.64 7.09
C PRO A 564 -4.90 13.94 6.42
N TYR A 565 -5.37 14.45 5.29
CA TYR A 565 -6.44 13.84 4.51
C TYR A 565 -6.03 12.46 3.95
N ILE A 566 -4.79 12.33 3.45
CA ILE A 566 -4.24 11.06 2.96
C ILE A 566 -4.18 10.04 4.10
N TYR A 567 -3.76 10.46 5.29
CA TYR A 567 -3.64 9.59 6.45
C TYR A 567 -5.01 9.15 6.99
N ASP A 568 -6.00 10.04 6.98
CA ASP A 568 -7.40 9.69 7.27
C ASP A 568 -7.92 8.60 6.31
N ALA A 569 -7.62 8.73 5.00
CA ALA A 569 -7.99 7.74 3.99
C ALA A 569 -7.19 6.43 4.12
N ALA A 570 -5.94 6.49 4.55
CA ALA A 570 -5.14 5.29 4.85
C ALA A 570 -5.71 4.53 6.06
N ARG A 571 -6.17 5.23 7.09
CA ARG A 571 -6.91 4.61 8.19
C ARG A 571 -8.21 3.97 7.72
N GLN A 572 -8.95 4.63 6.84
CA GLN A 572 -10.14 4.06 6.22
C GLN A 572 -9.81 2.79 5.43
N THR A 573 -8.66 2.77 4.72
CA THR A 573 -8.19 1.56 4.00
C THR A 573 -8.00 0.38 4.96
N TYR A 574 -7.36 0.59 6.10
CA TYR A 574 -7.22 -0.43 7.15
C TYR A 574 -8.57 -0.90 7.70
N ASP A 575 -9.51 0.03 7.93
CA ASP A 575 -10.81 -0.28 8.52
C ASP A 575 -11.75 -1.01 7.54
N THR A 576 -11.68 -0.70 6.24
CA THR A 576 -12.70 -1.10 5.24
C THR A 576 -12.18 -1.95 4.08
N GLY A 577 -10.89 -2.05 3.86
CA GLY A 577 -10.29 -2.67 2.67
C GLY A 577 -10.36 -1.81 1.40
N VAL A 578 -10.94 -0.60 1.47
CA VAL A 578 -11.07 0.31 0.32
C VAL A 578 -9.91 1.28 0.27
N SER A 579 -9.07 1.15 -0.74
CA SER A 579 -7.82 1.90 -0.90
C SER A 579 -8.04 3.41 -1.12
N LEU A 580 -6.93 4.17 -1.00
CA LEU A 580 -6.89 5.62 -1.19
C LEU A 580 -7.23 6.03 -2.65
N CYS A 581 -6.61 5.39 -3.65
CA CYS A 581 -6.92 5.58 -5.08
C CYS A 581 -8.02 4.61 -5.50
N ARG A 582 -9.18 5.14 -5.86
CA ARG A 582 -10.40 4.34 -6.10
C ARG A 582 -10.87 4.49 -7.53
N PRO A 583 -11.03 3.40 -8.28
CA PRO A 583 -11.69 3.45 -9.56
C PRO A 583 -13.08 4.08 -9.44
N MET A 584 -13.50 4.80 -10.47
CA MET A 584 -14.80 5.48 -10.47
C MET A 584 -16.00 4.52 -10.33
N TYR A 585 -15.85 3.27 -10.76
CA TYR A 585 -16.91 2.26 -10.69
C TYR A 585 -17.22 1.79 -9.26
N TYR A 586 -16.39 2.05 -8.25
CA TYR A 586 -16.74 1.73 -6.85
C TYR A 586 -17.97 2.48 -6.40
N SER A 587 -18.13 3.74 -6.82
CA SER A 587 -19.26 4.58 -6.46
C SER A 587 -20.33 4.65 -7.55
N HIS A 588 -19.98 4.30 -8.80
CA HIS A 588 -20.84 4.46 -9.97
C HIS A 588 -20.80 3.22 -10.88
N PRO A 589 -21.10 2.02 -10.35
CA PRO A 589 -20.92 0.76 -11.10
C PRO A 589 -21.85 0.63 -12.31
N GLU A 590 -22.99 1.34 -12.32
CA GLU A 590 -23.96 1.29 -13.42
C GLU A 590 -23.71 2.35 -14.51
N LYS A 591 -22.63 3.10 -14.41
CA LYS A 591 -22.29 4.14 -15.38
C LYS A 591 -21.14 3.67 -16.27
N GLN A 592 -21.36 3.66 -17.58
CA GLN A 592 -20.31 3.27 -18.54
C GLN A 592 -19.11 4.20 -18.46
N GLU A 593 -19.33 5.48 -18.18
CA GLU A 593 -18.27 6.48 -17.99
C GLU A 593 -17.29 6.10 -16.87
N ALA A 594 -17.76 5.40 -15.83
CA ALA A 594 -16.90 4.96 -14.73
C ALA A 594 -15.83 3.94 -15.18
N TYR A 595 -16.03 3.30 -16.31
CA TYR A 595 -15.12 2.34 -16.94
C TYR A 595 -14.36 2.92 -18.14
N ASP A 596 -14.88 3.96 -18.77
CA ASP A 596 -14.29 4.58 -19.95
C ASP A 596 -13.20 5.60 -19.59
N TYR A 597 -13.40 6.38 -18.50
CA TYR A 597 -12.46 7.41 -18.03
C TYR A 597 -11.39 6.81 -17.11
N LYS A 598 -10.52 5.94 -17.66
CA LYS A 598 -9.55 5.12 -16.91
C LYS A 598 -8.47 5.94 -16.18
N GLU A 599 -8.14 7.12 -16.68
CA GLU A 599 -7.13 8.01 -16.08
C GLU A 599 -7.74 8.97 -15.03
N GLN A 600 -9.02 8.74 -14.68
CA GLN A 600 -9.76 9.48 -13.68
C GLN A 600 -10.12 8.57 -12.52
N TYR A 601 -9.95 9.04 -11.30
CA TYR A 601 -10.21 8.24 -10.10
C TYR A 601 -10.58 9.12 -8.91
N MET A 602 -11.18 8.53 -7.88
CA MET A 602 -11.37 9.18 -6.59
C MET A 602 -10.12 8.99 -5.72
N PHE A 603 -9.64 10.07 -5.13
CA PHE A 603 -8.58 10.08 -4.13
C PHE A 603 -9.22 10.30 -2.75
N GLY A 604 -9.41 9.22 -1.99
CA GLY A 604 -10.30 9.19 -0.84
C GLY A 604 -11.75 9.43 -1.24
N ASP A 605 -12.56 9.95 -0.31
CA ASP A 605 -14.01 10.14 -0.51
C ASP A 605 -14.36 11.45 -1.21
N ASN A 606 -13.49 12.47 -1.12
CA ASN A 606 -13.89 13.84 -1.40
C ASN A 606 -13.15 14.48 -2.59
N ILE A 607 -12.12 13.85 -3.12
CA ILE A 607 -11.31 14.41 -4.19
C ILE A 607 -11.46 13.57 -5.46
N LEU A 608 -11.78 14.21 -6.59
CA LEU A 608 -11.74 13.64 -7.93
C LEU A 608 -10.47 14.13 -8.63
N VAL A 609 -9.70 13.19 -9.17
CA VAL A 609 -8.46 13.48 -9.92
C VAL A 609 -8.61 13.04 -11.36
N ALA A 610 -8.20 13.89 -12.30
CA ALA A 610 -8.13 13.56 -13.70
C ALA A 610 -6.78 14.00 -14.26
N THR A 611 -5.80 13.13 -14.21
CA THR A 611 -4.40 13.44 -14.52
C THR A 611 -4.23 14.01 -15.94
N VAL A 612 -3.50 15.12 -16.08
CA VAL A 612 -3.12 15.65 -17.39
C VAL A 612 -1.92 14.86 -17.90
N CYS A 613 -2.14 14.04 -18.94
CA CYS A 613 -1.17 13.08 -19.45
C CYS A 613 -0.68 13.43 -20.87
N GLN A 614 -0.70 14.67 -21.24
CA GLN A 614 -0.25 15.15 -22.54
C GLN A 614 0.43 16.53 -22.44
N PRO A 615 1.33 16.86 -23.37
CA PRO A 615 2.01 18.14 -23.36
C PRO A 615 1.04 19.30 -23.61
N VAL A 616 1.42 20.49 -23.18
CA VAL A 616 0.70 21.71 -23.54
C VAL A 616 0.83 21.99 -25.04
N ASP A 617 -0.25 22.44 -25.64
CA ASP A 617 -0.22 22.99 -26.99
C ASP A 617 0.65 24.26 -27.02
N THR A 618 1.54 24.36 -27.99
CA THR A 618 2.52 25.47 -28.07
C THR A 618 1.90 26.80 -28.37
N LEU A 619 0.69 26.86 -28.94
CA LEU A 619 -0.01 28.10 -29.29
C LEU A 619 -0.85 28.62 -28.12
N THR A 620 -1.51 27.68 -27.40
CA THR A 620 -2.41 28.07 -26.29
C THR A 620 -1.72 28.01 -24.93
N ALA A 621 -0.56 27.37 -24.83
CA ALA A 621 0.14 27.07 -23.60
C ALA A 621 -0.71 26.25 -22.58
N THR A 622 -1.71 25.50 -23.07
CA THR A 622 -2.59 24.66 -22.28
C THR A 622 -2.63 23.23 -22.79
N ALA A 623 -2.90 22.28 -21.93
CA ALA A 623 -3.24 20.91 -22.26
C ALA A 623 -4.71 20.65 -22.00
N LYS A 624 -5.39 19.92 -22.89
CA LYS A 624 -6.80 19.59 -22.75
C LYS A 624 -6.96 18.33 -21.92
N ARG A 625 -8.02 18.32 -21.09
CA ARG A 625 -8.39 17.14 -20.32
C ARG A 625 -9.91 16.95 -20.34
N ASP A 626 -10.33 15.78 -20.79
CA ASP A 626 -11.72 15.36 -20.69
C ASP A 626 -12.00 14.80 -19.30
N VAL A 627 -13.02 15.31 -18.64
CA VAL A 627 -13.42 14.91 -17.29
C VAL A 627 -14.90 14.60 -17.27
N TRP A 628 -15.23 13.44 -16.68
CA TRP A 628 -16.59 13.08 -16.35
C TRP A 628 -16.89 13.43 -14.89
N PHE A 629 -17.90 14.25 -14.66
CA PHE A 629 -18.37 14.62 -13.33
C PHE A 629 -19.60 13.81 -12.99
N PRO A 630 -19.52 12.83 -12.07
CA PRO A 630 -20.65 12.00 -11.69
C PRO A 630 -21.83 12.82 -11.16
N SER A 631 -23.05 12.36 -11.42
CA SER A 631 -24.27 12.93 -10.84
C SER A 631 -24.36 12.67 -9.33
N GLY A 632 -25.15 13.50 -8.64
CA GLY A 632 -25.38 13.40 -7.20
C GLY A 632 -24.57 14.39 -6.36
N ASN A 633 -23.48 14.95 -6.90
CA ASN A 633 -22.69 16.01 -6.28
C ASN A 633 -22.26 17.02 -7.33
N ASP A 634 -22.11 18.29 -6.95
CA ASP A 634 -21.37 19.26 -7.73
C ASP A 634 -19.89 19.21 -7.29
N TRP A 635 -19.00 19.81 -8.09
CA TRP A 635 -17.55 19.71 -7.90
C TRP A 635 -16.94 21.10 -7.95
N TYR A 636 -16.00 21.37 -7.07
CA TYR A 636 -15.23 22.60 -7.08
C TYR A 636 -13.88 22.36 -7.75
N ASP A 637 -13.65 23.01 -8.87
CA ASP A 637 -12.39 22.98 -9.60
C ASP A 637 -11.35 23.82 -8.85
N MET A 638 -10.32 23.17 -8.33
CA MET A 638 -9.32 23.80 -7.49
C MET A 638 -8.35 24.68 -8.29
N ALA A 639 -8.16 24.41 -9.58
CA ALA A 639 -7.31 25.22 -10.44
C ALA A 639 -8.03 26.49 -10.92
N HIS A 640 -9.26 26.35 -11.43
CA HIS A 640 -10.00 27.47 -12.01
C HIS A 640 -10.93 28.18 -11.01
N LEU A 641 -10.99 27.73 -9.77
CA LEU A 641 -11.78 28.31 -8.68
C LEU A 641 -13.26 28.51 -9.04
N GLN A 642 -13.88 27.46 -9.63
CA GLN A 642 -15.27 27.46 -10.10
C GLN A 642 -16.01 26.19 -9.77
N MET A 643 -17.33 26.34 -9.64
CA MET A 643 -18.21 25.18 -9.45
C MET A 643 -18.56 24.52 -10.79
N ILE A 644 -18.44 23.21 -10.84
CA ILE A 644 -18.84 22.39 -11.98
C ILE A 644 -20.02 21.50 -11.57
N LYS A 645 -21.05 21.50 -12.43
CA LYS A 645 -22.27 20.73 -12.18
C LYS A 645 -22.02 19.23 -12.38
N GLY A 646 -22.42 18.43 -11.42
CA GLY A 646 -22.43 16.97 -11.54
C GLY A 646 -23.40 16.49 -12.62
N GLY A 647 -23.17 15.27 -13.12
CA GLY A 647 -23.90 14.70 -14.26
C GLY A 647 -23.45 15.29 -15.60
N SER A 648 -22.24 15.84 -15.71
CA SER A 648 -21.72 16.47 -16.93
C SER A 648 -20.38 15.90 -17.37
N LYS A 649 -20.06 16.11 -18.64
CA LYS A 649 -18.74 15.86 -19.23
C LYS A 649 -18.17 17.20 -19.70
N LYS A 650 -16.92 17.46 -19.42
CA LYS A 650 -16.25 18.72 -19.79
C LYS A 650 -14.87 18.42 -20.36
N THR A 651 -14.50 19.15 -21.41
CA THR A 651 -13.11 19.31 -21.81
C THR A 651 -12.60 20.58 -21.14
N LEU A 652 -11.61 20.49 -20.27
CA LEU A 652 -11.00 21.58 -19.55
C LEU A 652 -9.58 21.77 -20.04
N GLU A 653 -9.03 22.99 -19.91
CA GLU A 653 -7.70 23.35 -20.36
C GLU A 653 -6.86 23.76 -19.17
N TYR A 654 -5.65 23.22 -19.05
CA TYR A 654 -4.74 23.43 -17.93
C TYR A 654 -3.38 23.91 -18.43
N THR A 655 -2.88 24.98 -17.87
CA THR A 655 -1.47 25.41 -18.03
C THR A 655 -0.55 24.42 -17.31
N ILE A 656 0.75 24.51 -17.54
CA ILE A 656 1.71 23.62 -16.85
C ILE A 656 1.74 23.83 -15.33
N ALA A 657 1.39 25.00 -14.84
CA ALA A 657 1.31 25.33 -13.43
C ALA A 657 0.10 24.69 -12.72
N GLU A 658 -0.91 24.31 -13.47
CA GLU A 658 -2.19 23.87 -12.91
C GLU A 658 -2.32 22.37 -12.88
N ASN A 659 -2.83 21.84 -11.76
CA ASN A 659 -3.14 20.43 -11.59
C ASN A 659 -4.66 20.20 -11.70
N CYS A 660 -5.06 19.11 -12.37
CA CYS A 660 -6.47 18.81 -12.65
C CYS A 660 -7.08 17.97 -11.53
N TRP A 661 -7.64 18.64 -10.54
CA TRP A 661 -8.31 17.99 -9.41
C TRP A 661 -9.49 18.81 -8.89
N PHE A 662 -10.46 18.11 -8.30
CA PHE A 662 -11.73 18.68 -7.90
C PHE A 662 -12.12 18.18 -6.51
N VAL A 663 -12.74 19.05 -5.73
CA VAL A 663 -13.28 18.68 -4.41
C VAL A 663 -14.81 18.65 -4.49
N LYS A 664 -15.43 17.64 -3.88
CA LYS A 664 -16.89 17.60 -3.76
C LYS A 664 -17.43 18.88 -3.16
N ALA A 665 -18.50 19.42 -3.72
CA ALA A 665 -19.15 20.62 -3.19
C ALA A 665 -19.53 20.44 -1.73
N GLY A 666 -19.06 21.35 -0.88
CA GLY A 666 -19.30 21.35 0.56
C GLY A 666 -18.57 20.26 1.34
N ALA A 667 -17.59 19.60 0.79
CA ALA A 667 -16.74 18.66 1.52
C ALA A 667 -15.81 19.37 2.50
N ILE A 668 -15.36 18.60 3.48
CA ILE A 668 -14.34 19.00 4.46
C ILE A 668 -13.07 18.22 4.14
N LEU A 669 -11.93 18.92 4.06
CA LEU A 669 -10.61 18.32 4.00
C LEU A 669 -9.78 18.74 5.19
N THR A 670 -9.00 17.84 5.73
CA THR A 670 -7.96 18.11 6.72
C THR A 670 -6.64 18.36 6.02
N LEU A 671 -6.00 19.48 6.29
CA LEU A 671 -4.75 19.90 5.68
C LEU A 671 -3.70 20.18 6.74
N ALA A 672 -2.45 19.87 6.44
CA ALA A 672 -1.34 20.28 7.29
C ALA A 672 -1.12 21.81 7.26
N GLN A 673 -0.40 22.32 8.24
CA GLN A 673 0.12 23.68 8.20
C GLN A 673 1.11 23.84 7.04
N GLU A 674 1.26 25.08 6.58
CA GLU A 674 2.27 25.42 5.57
C GLU A 674 3.68 25.31 6.16
N GLY A 675 4.64 24.96 5.31
CA GLY A 675 6.06 24.93 5.66
C GLY A 675 6.55 23.69 6.38
N ILE A 676 5.71 22.64 6.53
CA ILE A 676 6.16 21.34 7.06
C ILE A 676 7.25 20.77 6.16
N GLN A 677 8.37 20.35 6.78
CA GLN A 677 9.52 19.78 6.07
C GLN A 677 9.60 18.26 6.18
N SER A 678 8.96 17.68 7.19
CA SER A 678 8.89 16.24 7.42
C SER A 678 7.59 15.86 8.13
N LEU A 679 7.04 14.70 7.78
CA LEU A 679 5.86 14.13 8.45
C LEU A 679 6.17 13.52 9.82
N GLN A 680 7.44 13.48 10.19
CA GLN A 680 7.91 13.09 11.53
C GLN A 680 7.89 14.27 12.51
N GLU A 681 7.70 15.50 12.03
CA GLU A 681 7.51 16.66 12.87
C GLU A 681 6.24 16.50 13.71
N LYS A 682 6.39 16.69 15.02
CA LYS A 682 5.23 16.71 15.91
C LYS A 682 4.54 18.06 15.80
N THR A 683 3.27 18.02 15.47
CA THR A 683 2.45 19.22 15.37
C THR A 683 1.04 18.96 15.92
N ASN A 684 0.47 19.94 16.62
CA ASN A 684 -0.94 19.96 17.00
C ASN A 684 -1.76 20.88 16.07
N ALA A 685 -1.14 21.34 15.00
CA ALA A 685 -1.69 22.32 14.07
C ALA A 685 -2.39 21.61 12.89
N LEU A 686 -3.60 22.06 12.58
CA LEU A 686 -4.42 21.52 11.51
C LEU A 686 -5.19 22.64 10.79
N ARG A 687 -5.23 22.61 9.47
CA ARG A 687 -6.11 23.44 8.65
C ARG A 687 -7.34 22.60 8.25
N ILE A 688 -8.52 23.15 8.46
CA ILE A 688 -9.81 22.54 8.10
C ILE A 688 -10.36 23.29 6.89
N TYR A 689 -10.18 22.72 5.72
CA TYR A 689 -10.66 23.30 4.48
C TYR A 689 -12.10 22.91 4.20
N ILE A 690 -12.95 23.92 3.96
CA ILE A 690 -14.36 23.75 3.61
C ILE A 690 -14.55 24.14 2.15
N ALA A 691 -14.82 23.17 1.30
CA ALA A 691 -15.12 23.42 -0.10
C ALA A 691 -16.46 24.20 -0.25
N PRO A 692 -16.59 25.04 -1.31
CA PRO A 692 -17.84 25.72 -1.58
C PRO A 692 -19.00 24.74 -1.72
N GLY A 693 -20.16 25.11 -1.17
CA GLY A 693 -21.37 24.26 -1.25
C GLY A 693 -22.27 24.45 -0.03
N THR A 694 -23.57 24.27 -0.24
CA THR A 694 -24.60 24.43 0.82
C THR A 694 -24.89 23.10 1.52
N GLY A 695 -25.58 23.19 2.66
CA GLY A 695 -26.04 22.02 3.41
C GLY A 695 -25.05 21.55 4.49
N LYS A 696 -25.35 20.40 5.08
CA LYS A 696 -24.57 19.79 6.15
C LYS A 696 -23.61 18.76 5.59
N SER A 697 -22.37 18.75 6.07
CA SER A 697 -21.38 17.70 5.83
C SER A 697 -20.69 17.34 7.17
N THR A 698 -20.26 16.11 7.26
CA THR A 698 -19.53 15.59 8.42
C THR A 698 -18.25 14.90 7.91
N TYR A 699 -17.17 15.07 8.64
CA TYR A 699 -15.87 14.47 8.36
C TYR A 699 -15.28 13.90 9.66
N ARG A 700 -14.55 12.83 9.56
CA ARG A 700 -13.89 12.15 10.68
C ARG A 700 -12.38 12.24 10.49
N HIS A 701 -11.71 13.01 11.33
CA HIS A 701 -10.26 13.13 11.36
C HIS A 701 -9.65 12.13 12.33
N TYR A 702 -8.67 11.39 11.88
CA TYR A 702 -7.95 10.35 12.62
C TYR A 702 -6.55 10.82 13.01
N GLU A 703 -6.13 10.48 14.23
CA GLU A 703 -4.80 10.80 14.75
C GLU A 703 -4.24 9.60 15.54
N ASP A 704 -2.97 9.31 15.33
CA ASP A 704 -2.16 8.38 16.14
C ASP A 704 -0.73 8.90 16.23
N ASP A 705 0.20 8.10 16.77
CA ASP A 705 1.61 8.50 16.89
C ASP A 705 2.39 8.45 15.56
N GLY A 706 1.80 7.90 14.49
CA GLY A 706 2.36 7.83 13.14
C GLY A 706 3.39 6.74 12.91
N VAL A 707 3.84 6.00 13.93
CA VAL A 707 4.98 5.07 13.81
C VAL A 707 4.78 3.72 14.49
N SER A 708 4.06 3.66 15.62
CA SER A 708 3.94 2.42 16.40
C SER A 708 2.77 1.55 15.95
N GLN A 709 2.80 0.29 16.35
CA GLN A 709 1.72 -0.68 16.15
C GLN A 709 0.47 -0.37 16.98
N ALA A 710 0.55 0.56 17.92
CA ALA A 710 -0.58 0.96 18.75
C ALA A 710 -1.75 1.57 17.95
N TYR A 711 -1.57 1.87 16.67
CA TYR A 711 -2.62 2.43 15.81
C TYR A 711 -3.94 1.63 15.78
N GLU A 712 -3.90 0.35 16.15
CA GLU A 712 -5.10 -0.49 16.22
C GLU A 712 -5.98 -0.17 17.42
N THR A 713 -5.39 0.20 18.55
CA THR A 713 -6.05 0.40 19.85
C THR A 713 -5.94 1.82 20.38
N ASP A 714 -4.80 2.48 20.17
CA ASP A 714 -4.43 3.75 20.75
C ASP A 714 -4.42 4.83 19.65
N PHE A 715 -5.56 5.41 19.43
CA PHE A 715 -5.76 6.47 18.45
C PHE A 715 -6.81 7.46 18.93
N ALA A 716 -6.87 8.60 18.29
CA ALA A 716 -7.88 9.60 18.56
C ALA A 716 -8.66 9.95 17.28
N VAL A 717 -9.91 10.37 17.48
CA VAL A 717 -10.80 10.79 16.40
C VAL A 717 -11.50 12.09 16.77
N THR A 718 -11.55 13.00 15.80
CA THR A 718 -12.31 14.24 15.90
C THR A 718 -13.37 14.28 14.80
N GLU A 719 -14.64 14.42 15.20
CA GLU A 719 -15.71 14.68 14.23
C GLU A 719 -15.76 16.18 13.93
N ILE A 720 -15.75 16.53 12.64
CA ILE A 720 -15.85 17.90 12.14
C ILE A 720 -17.12 17.98 11.31
N THR A 721 -18.03 18.89 11.68
CA THR A 721 -19.24 19.14 10.89
C THR A 721 -19.28 20.58 10.39
N LYS A 722 -19.83 20.77 9.22
CA LYS A 722 -20.16 22.09 8.71
C LYS A 722 -21.63 22.15 8.29
N ASN A 723 -22.24 23.31 8.45
CA ASN A 723 -23.55 23.61 7.91
C ASN A 723 -23.51 24.98 7.24
N SER A 724 -23.61 25.00 5.91
CA SER A 724 -23.47 26.20 5.09
C SER A 724 -24.78 26.55 4.39
N GLY A 725 -25.09 27.84 4.36
CA GLY A 725 -26.24 28.43 3.65
C GLY A 725 -25.86 29.75 3.00
N ALA A 726 -26.84 30.43 2.40
CA ALA A 726 -26.61 31.70 1.71
C ALA A 726 -26.06 32.83 2.61
N SER A 727 -26.32 32.77 3.91
CA SER A 727 -25.95 33.82 4.88
C SER A 727 -24.67 33.51 5.67
N GLY A 728 -24.10 32.33 5.50
CA GLY A 728 -22.91 31.96 6.23
C GLY A 728 -22.70 30.46 6.40
N CYS A 729 -21.68 30.12 7.16
CA CYS A 729 -21.27 28.76 7.48
C CYS A 729 -21.08 28.60 9.00
N THR A 730 -21.58 27.53 9.58
CA THR A 730 -21.24 27.10 10.93
C THR A 730 -20.35 25.86 10.84
N VAL A 731 -19.18 25.92 11.44
CA VAL A 731 -18.25 24.78 11.53
C VAL A 731 -18.20 24.38 13.01
N THR A 732 -18.50 23.12 13.27
CA THR A 732 -18.40 22.54 14.62
C THR A 732 -17.31 21.49 14.64
N ILE A 733 -16.36 21.67 15.55
CA ILE A 733 -15.26 20.74 15.78
C ILE A 733 -15.56 20.04 17.09
N GLY A 734 -15.79 18.74 17.04
CA GLY A 734 -16.12 17.90 18.19
C GLY A 734 -14.96 17.80 19.20
N ALA A 735 -15.27 17.39 20.42
CA ALA A 735 -14.27 16.94 21.36
C ALA A 735 -13.49 15.75 20.75
N ARG A 736 -12.17 15.75 20.90
CA ARG A 736 -11.34 14.62 20.52
C ARG A 736 -11.71 13.40 21.36
N GLN A 737 -11.93 12.28 20.72
CA GLN A 737 -12.26 11.00 21.37
C GLN A 737 -11.10 10.03 21.21
N GLY A 738 -10.71 9.35 22.30
CA GLY A 738 -9.54 8.48 22.32
C GLY A 738 -8.24 9.20 22.68
N SER A 739 -7.15 8.45 22.68
CA SER A 739 -5.83 8.96 23.06
C SER A 739 -4.74 8.06 22.51
N TYR A 740 -3.52 8.56 22.38
CA TYR A 740 -2.33 7.82 21.99
C TYR A 740 -1.09 8.41 22.67
N LYS A 741 0.03 7.66 22.65
CA LYS A 741 1.29 8.10 23.28
C LYS A 741 1.81 9.38 22.63
N GLY A 742 2.02 10.43 23.41
CA GLY A 742 2.59 11.70 22.93
C GLY A 742 1.57 12.66 22.32
N ILE A 743 0.27 12.37 22.43
CA ILE A 743 -0.80 13.28 21.98
C ILE A 743 -0.73 14.63 22.70
N ASP A 744 -0.82 15.73 21.94
CA ASP A 744 -0.90 17.07 22.53
C ASP A 744 -2.33 17.31 23.05
N PRO A 745 -2.53 17.74 24.32
CA PRO A 745 -3.84 18.07 24.85
C PRO A 745 -4.47 19.31 24.22
N GLN A 746 -3.71 20.09 23.48
CA GLN A 746 -4.16 21.31 22.81
C GLN A 746 -4.19 21.14 21.31
N ARG A 747 -4.97 21.96 20.63
CA ARG A 747 -5.10 22.01 19.17
C ARG A 747 -4.94 23.43 18.66
N ASP A 748 -4.12 23.59 17.64
CA ASP A 748 -3.93 24.82 16.88
C ASP A 748 -4.67 24.72 15.54
N LEU A 749 -5.86 25.29 15.44
CA LEU A 749 -6.77 25.08 14.32
C LEU A 749 -6.98 26.35 13.49
N THR A 750 -7.02 26.17 12.17
CA THR A 750 -7.41 27.22 11.21
C THR A 750 -8.53 26.69 10.32
N ILE A 751 -9.65 27.37 10.26
CA ILE A 751 -10.74 27.08 9.30
C ILE A 751 -10.48 27.87 8.03
N VAL A 752 -10.48 27.20 6.89
CA VAL A 752 -10.31 27.80 5.56
C VAL A 752 -11.59 27.58 4.75
N LEU A 753 -12.23 28.65 4.33
CA LEU A 753 -13.41 28.59 3.47
C LEU A 753 -13.02 28.93 2.04
N GLY A 754 -13.17 27.97 1.12
CA GLY A 754 -12.86 28.14 -0.31
C GLY A 754 -13.99 28.75 -1.12
N GLY A 755 -13.65 29.29 -2.30
CA GLY A 755 -14.60 29.75 -3.33
C GLY A 755 -15.44 30.98 -2.96
N LEU A 756 -14.94 31.81 -2.07
CA LEU A 756 -15.65 33.02 -1.66
C LEU A 756 -15.37 34.18 -2.63
N GLY A 757 -16.43 34.85 -3.06
CA GLY A 757 -16.31 36.07 -3.90
C GLY A 757 -15.86 37.32 -3.15
N ARG A 758 -15.89 37.29 -1.81
CA ARG A 758 -15.51 38.40 -0.93
C ARG A 758 -15.19 37.92 0.47
N LYS A 759 -14.49 38.77 1.23
CA LYS A 759 -14.21 38.54 2.65
C LYS A 759 -15.53 38.38 3.43
N PRO A 760 -15.68 37.35 4.32
CA PRO A 760 -16.81 37.26 5.22
C PRO A 760 -16.94 38.47 6.16
N ALA A 761 -18.18 38.82 6.52
CA ALA A 761 -18.46 40.00 7.35
C ALA A 761 -18.03 39.80 8.82
N SER A 762 -18.12 38.56 9.33
CA SER A 762 -17.70 38.25 10.70
C SER A 762 -17.49 36.73 10.89
N ALA A 763 -16.62 36.38 11.85
CA ALA A 763 -16.49 35.05 12.42
C ALA A 763 -16.54 35.13 13.93
N LYS A 764 -17.29 34.23 14.57
CA LYS A 764 -17.47 34.20 16.03
C LYS A 764 -17.36 32.78 16.56
N MET A 765 -16.71 32.66 17.74
CA MET A 765 -16.72 31.46 18.58
C MET A 765 -17.37 31.82 19.90
N GLY A 766 -18.64 31.41 20.09
CA GLY A 766 -19.46 31.91 21.21
C GLY A 766 -19.63 33.42 21.13
N ALA A 767 -19.16 34.15 22.16
CA ALA A 767 -19.17 35.61 22.22
C ALA A 767 -17.92 36.25 21.61
N GLU A 768 -16.86 35.51 21.36
CA GLU A 768 -15.58 35.99 20.87
C GLU A 768 -15.61 36.26 19.37
N ASN A 769 -15.12 37.42 18.95
CA ASN A 769 -14.92 37.72 17.53
C ASN A 769 -13.56 37.21 17.11
N LEU A 770 -13.53 36.47 15.99
CA LEU A 770 -12.31 35.93 15.42
C LEU A 770 -11.85 36.77 14.22
N GLU A 771 -10.53 36.85 14.07
CA GLU A 771 -9.95 37.52 12.91
C GLU A 771 -10.15 36.70 11.64
N ILE A 772 -10.45 37.39 10.54
CA ILE A 772 -10.60 36.78 9.22
C ILE A 772 -9.52 37.38 8.31
N THR A 773 -8.72 36.55 7.71
CA THR A 773 -7.90 36.92 6.54
C THR A 773 -8.64 36.47 5.28
N TYR A 774 -8.43 37.17 4.16
CA TYR A 774 -9.05 36.82 2.87
C TYR A 774 -8.06 37.07 1.74
N ASP A 775 -7.85 36.03 0.98
CA ASP A 775 -7.07 36.11 -0.25
C ASP A 775 -8.02 36.12 -1.46
N GLN A 776 -7.94 37.22 -2.21
CA GLN A 776 -8.78 37.43 -3.41
C GLN A 776 -8.32 36.53 -4.56
N LYS A 777 -7.02 36.16 -4.61
CA LYS A 777 -6.43 35.38 -5.69
C LYS A 777 -6.88 33.91 -5.60
N THR A 778 -6.84 33.32 -4.40
CA THR A 778 -7.30 31.96 -4.12
C THR A 778 -8.80 31.88 -3.80
N LYS A 779 -9.46 33.04 -3.58
CA LYS A 779 -10.85 33.14 -3.11
C LYS A 779 -11.07 32.42 -1.77
N GLU A 780 -10.10 32.44 -0.89
CA GLU A 780 -10.13 31.78 0.40
C GLU A 780 -10.21 32.76 1.55
N ALA A 781 -11.02 32.43 2.56
CA ALA A 781 -11.01 33.12 3.83
C ALA A 781 -10.53 32.18 4.94
N SER A 782 -9.53 32.62 5.69
CA SER A 782 -8.97 31.87 6.80
C SER A 782 -9.39 32.50 8.14
N VAL A 783 -9.80 31.67 9.09
CA VAL A 783 -10.19 32.03 10.45
C VAL A 783 -9.30 31.23 11.40
N LYS A 784 -8.31 31.90 12.01
CA LYS A 784 -7.47 31.30 13.04
C LYS A 784 -8.22 31.22 14.33
N LEU A 785 -8.25 30.04 14.95
CA LEU A 785 -8.85 29.86 16.27
C LEU A 785 -7.82 30.13 17.38
N PRO A 786 -8.25 30.53 18.58
CA PRO A 786 -7.38 30.50 19.73
C PRO A 786 -6.93 29.06 20.00
N LEU A 787 -5.84 28.90 20.74
CA LEU A 787 -5.38 27.57 21.14
C LEU A 787 -6.46 26.87 21.97
N LEU A 788 -6.93 25.70 21.54
CA LEU A 788 -8.07 25.01 22.12
C LEU A 788 -7.65 23.78 22.92
N GLN A 789 -8.40 23.47 24.01
CA GLN A 789 -8.30 22.16 24.62
C GLN A 789 -8.97 21.13 23.70
N ALA A 790 -8.28 20.00 23.46
CA ALA A 790 -8.72 19.02 22.48
C ALA A 790 -9.96 18.22 22.90
N ASP A 791 -10.23 18.12 24.20
CA ASP A 791 -11.42 17.47 24.79
C ASP A 791 -12.69 18.35 24.77
N SER A 792 -12.59 19.57 24.25
CA SER A 792 -13.70 20.51 24.19
C SER A 792 -14.27 20.62 22.77
N GLN A 793 -15.61 20.60 22.66
CA GLN A 793 -16.31 20.92 21.43
C GLN A 793 -16.39 22.44 21.24
N VAL A 794 -16.15 22.89 20.05
CA VAL A 794 -16.27 24.30 19.66
C VAL A 794 -17.10 24.47 18.41
N SER A 795 -17.80 25.60 18.30
CA SER A 795 -18.54 25.98 17.09
C SER A 795 -18.17 27.40 16.66
N VAL A 796 -17.84 27.56 15.39
CA VAL A 796 -17.50 28.84 14.77
C VAL A 796 -18.58 29.19 13.76
N VAL A 797 -19.19 30.36 13.97
CA VAL A 797 -20.23 30.94 13.08
C VAL A 797 -19.60 32.01 12.22
N ILE A 798 -19.58 31.80 10.91
CA ILE A 798 -19.01 32.71 9.90
C ILE A 798 -20.15 33.30 9.08
N ARG A 799 -20.24 34.61 8.96
CA ARG A 799 -21.27 35.34 8.21
C ARG A 799 -20.70 35.93 6.93
N TYR A 800 -21.39 35.74 5.82
CA TYR A 800 -21.00 36.24 4.51
C TYR A 800 -21.45 37.66 4.23
#